data_390addf786c67f093eccde79f2834ebb
#
_entry.id   390addf786c67f093eccde79f2834ebb
#
_cell.length_a   1.000
_cell.length_b   1.000
_cell.length_c   1.000
_cell.angle_alpha   90.00
_cell.angle_beta   90.00
_cell.angle_gamma   90.00
#
_symmetry.space_group_name_H-M   'P 1'
#
loop_
_entity.id
_entity.type
_entity.pdbx_description
1 polymer ?
#
loop_
_entity_poly.entity_id
_entity_poly.type
_entity_poly.pdbx_seq_one_letter_code
_entity_poly.pdbx_strand_id
1 'polypeptide(L)'
;MKTAQDMKSYKKQLRHALNDSFLRSALDKFNTVYRENRPNVYKGIDFNEIRDEIASNKDSLIPYLEALYEKFTIKAKKAGAKVHRAKDALEANEIITRIAKENSVKQIIKSKSMTAEETFLNDHLEKEGFMVTETDLGEWIIQLKHEGPSHMVMPAIHLSRYQVGELFEKETNKKLDSKNIDKLVKVARKELRPRFLEADMGISGANFAIADSGTLGLVTNEGNMRLVTTLPRVHVALVGFDKLVEDLESALRILKLLPRNATGQAITSYVTWIKGANQCLASQSDKKEMHIVFLDNGRLSMAKDPVFSQSLRCIRCGACANVCPVYSKVGGHKYGHVYIGAIGLILTLFFHGRENDRAIVKNCINCQACREVCPAGIDLPHLIKKTLARVIKQDGKTPVKNFLISKIMKNRKVFHFILRQAYLAQQPVARGKTMIRHLPYFLKKDHGFKSLPVIAKKPLRDQWYALVPKLENPGLKIALFAGCAMDFIYPDHGKDLLKLLTKANIEIDFPMDQTCCGLPAMMAAEEKTARQIAIDNINAFSKDDYDYILTLCASCASHLTHNYEKIFKETGTTSLNITGFSKKIIDFSSFMDKFYTFSQNTKSIDKKIAYHAPCHLCRGLGVIDEPRTLIQKAGYTYVPSKDEDVCCGFGGSYSIDFPEISSQILKKKLDNIEMSKPDILVTDCPGCVMQLKGGFDRRHSHIEVLHLVELLTKEFKNNRHLLFY
;
A
#
# COMPACT_ATOMS: atom_id res chain seq x y z
N MET A 1 -5.19 4.30 -21.94
CA MET A 1 -4.78 2.98 -21.36
C MET A 1 -5.97 2.06 -21.27
N LYS A 2 -5.93 0.84 -21.81
CA LYS A 2 -6.98 -0.17 -21.61
C LYS A 2 -6.56 -1.09 -20.47
N THR A 3 -7.26 -1.06 -19.35
CA THR A 3 -7.12 -2.05 -18.28
C THR A 3 -7.73 -3.37 -18.70
N ALA A 4 -7.24 -4.47 -18.13
CA ALA A 4 -7.82 -5.78 -18.39
C ALA A 4 -9.23 -5.85 -17.78
N GLN A 5 -10.22 -6.18 -18.59
CA GLN A 5 -11.62 -6.25 -18.17
C GLN A 5 -11.95 -7.51 -17.35
N ASP A 6 -11.11 -8.55 -17.43
CA ASP A 6 -11.30 -9.80 -16.70
C ASP A 6 -10.00 -10.30 -16.04
N MET A 7 -10.14 -11.18 -15.06
CA MET A 7 -9.01 -11.72 -14.29
C MET A 7 -8.05 -12.59 -15.11
N LYS A 8 -8.51 -13.28 -16.17
CA LYS A 8 -7.66 -14.13 -17.00
C LYS A 8 -6.71 -13.27 -17.84
N SER A 9 -7.26 -12.26 -18.48
CA SER A 9 -6.51 -11.25 -19.24
C SER A 9 -5.55 -10.50 -18.33
N TYR A 10 -5.99 -10.08 -17.14
CA TYR A 10 -5.15 -9.40 -16.16
C TYR A 10 -3.95 -10.25 -15.72
N LYS A 11 -4.16 -11.51 -15.36
CA LYS A 11 -3.07 -12.43 -15.02
C LYS A 11 -2.08 -12.64 -16.16
N LYS A 12 -2.55 -12.67 -17.42
CA LYS A 12 -1.66 -12.73 -18.59
C LYS A 12 -0.76 -11.49 -18.67
N GLN A 13 -1.33 -10.30 -18.46
CA GLN A 13 -0.58 -9.05 -18.45
C GLN A 13 0.41 -8.97 -17.27
N LEU A 14 0.04 -9.46 -16.08
CA LEU A 14 0.93 -9.56 -14.94
C LEU A 14 2.15 -10.45 -15.24
N ARG A 15 1.95 -11.62 -15.84
CA ARG A 15 3.04 -12.52 -16.23
C ARG A 15 3.99 -11.85 -17.24
N HIS A 16 3.46 -11.08 -18.17
CA HIS A 16 4.29 -10.32 -19.12
C HIS A 16 5.16 -9.29 -18.39
N ALA A 17 4.58 -8.49 -17.49
CA ALA A 17 5.32 -7.51 -16.69
C ALA A 17 6.39 -8.16 -15.79
N LEU A 18 6.09 -9.33 -15.21
CA LEU A 18 7.03 -10.08 -14.37
C LEU A 18 8.22 -10.65 -15.16
N ASN A 19 8.09 -10.84 -16.48
CA ASN A 19 9.16 -11.30 -17.36
C ASN A 19 10.01 -10.15 -17.91
N ASP A 20 9.57 -8.90 -17.77
CA ASP A 20 10.36 -7.74 -18.14
C ASP A 20 11.47 -7.48 -17.10
N SER A 21 12.68 -7.88 -17.44
CA SER A 21 13.86 -7.78 -16.56
C SER A 21 14.28 -6.33 -16.33
N PHE A 22 14.14 -5.47 -17.35
CA PHE A 22 14.49 -4.05 -17.22
C PHE A 22 13.53 -3.33 -16.28
N LEU A 23 12.22 -3.46 -16.49
CA LEU A 23 11.18 -2.89 -15.62
C LEU A 23 11.42 -3.28 -14.17
N ARG A 24 11.65 -4.57 -13.89
CA ARG A 24 11.89 -5.05 -12.52
C ARG A 24 13.16 -4.47 -11.91
N SER A 25 14.25 -4.42 -12.68
CA SER A 25 15.51 -3.86 -12.20
C SER A 25 15.37 -2.36 -11.90
N ALA A 26 14.71 -1.60 -12.77
CA ALA A 26 14.48 -0.18 -12.59
C ALA A 26 13.63 0.11 -11.34
N LEU A 27 12.52 -0.62 -11.17
CA LEU A 27 11.63 -0.48 -10.01
C LEU A 27 12.32 -0.93 -8.71
N ASP A 28 13.03 -2.05 -8.72
CA ASP A 28 13.75 -2.53 -7.53
C ASP A 28 14.85 -1.56 -7.09
N LYS A 29 15.62 -1.00 -8.04
CA LYS A 29 16.64 0.02 -7.77
C LYS A 29 16.02 1.28 -7.17
N PHE A 30 14.97 1.79 -7.81
CA PHE A 30 14.29 3.00 -7.33
C PHE A 30 13.71 2.81 -5.92
N ASN A 31 12.99 1.72 -5.69
CA ASN A 31 12.38 1.44 -4.39
C ASN A 31 13.43 1.24 -3.29
N THR A 32 14.58 0.65 -3.62
CA THR A 32 15.69 0.49 -2.68
C THR A 32 16.26 1.85 -2.29
N VAL A 33 16.64 2.67 -3.28
CA VAL A 33 17.19 4.01 -3.05
C VAL A 33 16.20 4.90 -2.30
N TYR A 34 14.91 4.82 -2.65
CA TYR A 34 13.87 5.58 -1.95
C TYR A 34 13.78 5.20 -0.46
N ARG A 35 13.80 3.90 -0.13
CA ARG A 35 13.74 3.44 1.28
C ARG A 35 14.99 3.80 2.07
N GLU A 36 16.16 3.70 1.45
CA GLU A 36 17.44 4.05 2.09
C GLU A 36 17.54 5.57 2.34
N ASN A 37 17.05 6.40 1.43
CA ASN A 37 17.11 7.85 1.55
C ASN A 37 16.02 8.45 2.45
N ARG A 38 14.85 7.80 2.54
CA ARG A 38 13.71 8.35 3.27
C ARG A 38 14.03 8.71 4.73
N PRO A 39 14.66 7.86 5.54
CA PRO A 39 15.03 8.23 6.92
C PRO A 39 15.92 9.48 6.99
N ASN A 40 16.82 9.66 6.02
CA ASN A 40 17.76 10.78 6.01
C ASN A 40 17.05 12.13 5.77
N VAL A 41 16.05 12.17 4.89
CA VAL A 41 15.32 13.42 4.60
C VAL A 41 14.32 13.81 5.69
N TYR A 42 14.09 12.91 6.66
CA TYR A 42 13.26 13.17 7.84
C TYR A 42 14.04 13.41 9.12
N LYS A 43 15.39 13.43 9.08
CA LYS A 43 16.20 13.77 10.26
C LYS A 43 15.80 15.16 10.79
N GLY A 44 15.46 15.23 12.09
CA GLY A 44 15.02 16.46 12.74
C GLY A 44 13.59 16.92 12.40
N ILE A 45 12.80 16.06 11.78
CA ILE A 45 11.39 16.35 11.43
C ILE A 45 10.53 15.21 11.95
N ASP A 46 9.51 15.52 12.75
CA ASP A 46 8.48 14.54 13.11
C ASP A 46 7.51 14.38 11.95
N PHE A 47 7.66 13.25 11.26
CA PHE A 47 6.78 12.90 10.14
C PHE A 47 5.33 12.68 10.61
N ASN A 48 5.14 12.07 11.77
CA ASN A 48 3.80 11.72 12.25
C ASN A 48 3.02 12.96 12.64
N GLU A 49 3.65 13.90 13.33
CA GLU A 49 3.05 15.19 13.71
C GLU A 49 2.55 15.93 12.46
N ILE A 50 3.42 16.19 11.47
CA ILE A 50 3.04 16.93 10.25
C ILE A 50 2.00 16.15 9.42
N ARG A 51 2.10 14.80 9.36
CA ARG A 51 1.09 13.96 8.72
C ARG A 51 -0.29 14.15 9.33
N ASP A 52 -0.37 14.16 10.66
CA ASP A 52 -1.63 14.25 11.39
C ASP A 52 -2.20 15.67 11.29
N GLU A 53 -1.35 16.72 11.28
CA GLU A 53 -1.76 18.09 10.94
C GLU A 53 -2.35 18.19 9.53
N ILE A 54 -1.68 17.62 8.51
CA ILE A 54 -2.18 17.61 7.13
C ILE A 54 -3.51 16.87 7.04
N ALA A 55 -3.62 15.71 7.68
CA ALA A 55 -4.84 14.91 7.69
C ALA A 55 -6.00 15.68 8.32
N SER A 56 -5.79 16.25 9.51
CA SER A 56 -6.79 17.05 10.24
C SER A 56 -7.22 18.28 9.45
N ASN A 57 -6.27 19.06 8.92
CA ASN A 57 -6.56 20.22 8.09
C ASN A 57 -7.38 19.84 6.85
N LYS A 58 -6.97 18.79 6.11
CA LYS A 58 -7.73 18.34 4.95
C LYS A 58 -9.14 17.85 5.33
N ASP A 59 -9.31 17.15 6.44
CA ASP A 59 -10.63 16.69 6.90
C ASP A 59 -11.57 17.85 7.24
N SER A 60 -11.05 18.90 7.86
CA SER A 60 -11.85 20.11 8.15
C SER A 60 -12.31 20.83 6.88
N LEU A 61 -11.54 20.73 5.78
CA LEU A 61 -11.83 21.42 4.52
C LEU A 61 -12.71 20.61 3.55
N ILE A 62 -12.61 19.27 3.56
CA ILE A 62 -13.34 18.40 2.61
C ILE A 62 -14.86 18.65 2.59
N PRO A 63 -15.56 18.85 3.73
CA PRO A 63 -16.99 19.16 3.71
C PRO A 63 -17.33 20.52 3.08
N TYR A 64 -16.37 21.43 2.99
CA TYR A 64 -16.55 22.83 2.55
C TYR A 64 -15.92 23.14 1.19
N LEU A 65 -15.61 22.14 0.36
CA LEU A 65 -14.96 22.31 -0.95
C LEU A 65 -15.72 23.27 -1.87
N GLU A 66 -17.06 23.28 -1.83
CA GLU A 66 -17.90 24.25 -2.59
C GLU A 66 -17.66 25.69 -2.12
N ALA A 67 -17.69 25.95 -0.82
CA ALA A 67 -17.46 27.28 -0.25
C ALA A 67 -16.04 27.76 -0.53
N LEU A 68 -15.05 26.88 -0.45
CA LEU A 68 -13.67 27.20 -0.81
C LEU A 68 -13.52 27.53 -2.30
N TYR A 69 -14.22 26.80 -3.18
CA TYR A 69 -14.27 27.10 -4.60
C TYR A 69 -14.87 28.48 -4.88
N GLU A 70 -15.96 28.83 -4.24
CA GLU A 70 -16.58 30.17 -4.38
C GLU A 70 -15.63 31.27 -3.91
N LYS A 71 -15.03 31.11 -2.72
CA LYS A 71 -14.03 32.04 -2.16
C LYS A 71 -12.85 32.22 -3.11
N PHE A 72 -12.29 31.09 -3.62
CA PHE A 72 -11.21 31.09 -4.60
C PHE A 72 -11.61 31.86 -5.86
N THR A 73 -12.79 31.58 -6.40
CA THR A 73 -13.29 32.14 -7.66
C THR A 73 -13.41 33.66 -7.58
N ILE A 74 -13.95 34.20 -6.49
CA ILE A 74 -14.06 35.64 -6.27
C ILE A 74 -12.65 36.29 -6.28
N LYS A 75 -11.70 35.70 -5.56
CA LYS A 75 -10.33 36.25 -5.47
C LYS A 75 -9.56 36.13 -6.77
N ALA A 76 -9.67 35.01 -7.48
CA ALA A 76 -9.01 34.79 -8.77
C ALA A 76 -9.55 35.69 -9.86
N LYS A 77 -10.88 35.90 -9.94
CA LYS A 77 -11.51 36.84 -10.87
C LYS A 77 -11.07 38.27 -10.60
N LYS A 78 -10.97 38.68 -9.33
CA LYS A 78 -10.43 40.02 -8.94
C LYS A 78 -8.97 40.18 -9.39
N ALA A 79 -8.20 39.10 -9.49
CA ALA A 79 -6.83 39.11 -9.99
C ALA A 79 -6.73 38.98 -11.53
N GLY A 80 -7.85 39.00 -12.26
CA GLY A 80 -7.91 38.98 -13.73
C GLY A 80 -7.96 37.59 -14.35
N ALA A 81 -8.14 36.51 -13.57
CA ALA A 81 -8.34 35.16 -14.11
C ALA A 81 -9.81 34.92 -14.47
N LYS A 82 -10.04 34.13 -15.51
CA LYS A 82 -11.35 33.58 -15.87
C LYS A 82 -11.49 32.19 -15.25
N VAL A 83 -12.49 31.98 -14.38
CA VAL A 83 -12.70 30.71 -13.66
C VAL A 83 -13.88 29.97 -14.24
N HIS A 84 -13.68 28.71 -14.56
CA HIS A 84 -14.68 27.77 -15.11
C HIS A 84 -14.84 26.58 -14.17
N ARG A 85 -15.99 25.92 -14.26
CA ARG A 85 -16.29 24.70 -13.54
C ARG A 85 -16.69 23.60 -14.54
N ALA A 86 -16.16 22.41 -14.37
CA ALA A 86 -16.50 21.24 -15.14
C ALA A 86 -16.99 20.12 -14.19
N LYS A 87 -18.13 19.53 -14.52
CA LYS A 87 -18.73 18.43 -13.75
C LYS A 87 -17.99 17.09 -13.95
N ASP A 88 -17.45 16.89 -15.15
CA ASP A 88 -16.78 15.66 -15.55
C ASP A 88 -15.61 15.94 -16.54
N ALA A 89 -14.92 14.87 -16.91
CA ALA A 89 -13.75 14.93 -17.80
C ALA A 89 -14.09 15.46 -19.20
N LEU A 90 -15.27 15.09 -19.74
CA LEU A 90 -15.69 15.53 -21.08
C LEU A 90 -15.92 17.04 -21.10
N GLU A 91 -16.70 17.55 -20.15
CA GLU A 91 -16.98 19.00 -20.05
C GLU A 91 -15.70 19.82 -19.83
N ALA A 92 -14.74 19.30 -19.04
CA ALA A 92 -13.44 19.98 -18.88
C ALA A 92 -12.68 20.09 -20.20
N ASN A 93 -12.65 19.02 -20.97
CA ASN A 93 -12.01 18.99 -22.28
C ASN A 93 -12.70 19.92 -23.27
N GLU A 94 -14.04 19.93 -23.31
CA GLU A 94 -14.83 20.85 -24.15
C GLU A 94 -14.60 22.33 -23.80
N ILE A 95 -14.54 22.67 -22.51
CA ILE A 95 -14.21 24.04 -22.06
C ILE A 95 -12.83 24.45 -22.57
N ILE A 96 -11.81 23.59 -22.40
CA ILE A 96 -10.44 23.88 -22.84
C ILE A 96 -10.38 24.02 -24.36
N THR A 97 -11.04 23.13 -25.09
CA THR A 97 -11.15 23.19 -26.56
C THR A 97 -11.77 24.49 -27.03
N ARG A 98 -12.88 24.91 -26.39
CA ARG A 98 -13.53 26.19 -26.70
C ARG A 98 -12.59 27.38 -26.47
N ILE A 99 -11.90 27.44 -25.33
CA ILE A 99 -10.92 28.50 -25.03
C ILE A 99 -9.84 28.52 -26.13
N ALA A 100 -9.36 27.35 -26.56
CA ALA A 100 -8.35 27.28 -27.60
C ALA A 100 -8.86 27.81 -28.96
N LYS A 101 -10.10 27.42 -29.36
CA LYS A 101 -10.72 27.90 -30.62
C LYS A 101 -11.00 29.39 -30.58
N GLU A 102 -11.58 29.94 -29.50
CA GLU A 102 -11.86 31.37 -29.33
C GLU A 102 -10.59 32.23 -29.39
N ASN A 103 -9.47 31.66 -29.00
CA ASN A 103 -8.16 32.30 -29.05
C ASN A 103 -7.33 31.94 -30.30
N SER A 104 -7.90 31.32 -31.32
CA SER A 104 -7.19 30.94 -32.54
C SER A 104 -5.87 30.19 -32.28
N VAL A 105 -5.87 29.31 -31.26
CA VAL A 105 -4.70 28.50 -30.86
C VAL A 105 -4.45 27.44 -31.92
N LYS A 106 -3.18 27.18 -32.22
CA LYS A 106 -2.72 26.08 -33.07
C LYS A 106 -1.78 25.16 -32.31
N GLN A 107 -0.85 25.74 -31.54
CA GLN A 107 0.18 25.01 -30.81
C GLN A 107 -0.03 25.14 -29.31
N ILE A 108 -0.08 23.98 -28.63
CA ILE A 108 -0.29 23.87 -27.19
C ILE A 108 0.91 23.18 -26.56
N ILE A 109 1.47 23.78 -25.53
CA ILE A 109 2.45 23.12 -24.67
C ILE A 109 1.82 22.78 -23.34
N LYS A 110 2.14 21.59 -22.81
CA LYS A 110 1.59 21.13 -21.55
C LYS A 110 2.71 20.79 -20.57
N SER A 111 2.58 21.24 -19.31
CA SER A 111 3.38 20.70 -18.23
C SER A 111 2.68 19.50 -17.62
N LYS A 112 3.46 18.60 -17.03
CA LYS A 112 2.95 17.40 -16.38
C LYS A 112 1.78 17.71 -15.44
N SER A 113 0.64 17.08 -15.68
CA SER A 113 -0.58 17.24 -14.87
C SER A 113 -1.36 15.93 -14.79
N MET A 114 -1.40 15.33 -13.60
CA MET A 114 -2.20 14.12 -13.38
C MET A 114 -3.70 14.38 -13.59
N THR A 115 -4.19 15.60 -13.39
CA THR A 115 -5.58 15.96 -13.66
C THR A 115 -5.87 16.00 -15.16
N ALA A 116 -4.91 16.44 -15.98
CA ALA A 116 -5.03 16.39 -17.44
C ALA A 116 -4.94 14.94 -17.97
N GLU A 117 -4.09 14.10 -17.38
CA GLU A 117 -4.05 12.67 -17.70
C GLU A 117 -5.37 11.97 -17.34
N GLU A 118 -6.02 12.37 -16.23
CA GLU A 118 -7.32 11.85 -15.79
C GLU A 118 -8.41 12.06 -16.84
N THR A 119 -8.37 13.19 -17.57
CA THR A 119 -9.35 13.53 -18.60
C THR A 119 -8.95 13.05 -19.99
N PHE A 120 -7.78 12.43 -20.16
CA PHE A 120 -7.20 12.10 -21.48
C PHE A 120 -7.14 13.31 -22.41
N LEU A 121 -6.74 14.46 -21.85
CA LEU A 121 -6.81 15.76 -22.50
C LEU A 121 -6.00 15.82 -23.79
N ASN A 122 -4.80 15.21 -23.86
CA ASN A 122 -3.97 15.19 -25.07
C ASN A 122 -4.71 14.52 -26.23
N ASP A 123 -5.22 13.30 -26.01
CA ASP A 123 -5.96 12.54 -27.03
C ASP A 123 -7.19 13.32 -27.55
N HIS A 124 -7.83 14.08 -26.67
CA HIS A 124 -8.99 14.90 -27.04
C HIS A 124 -8.57 16.11 -27.88
N LEU A 125 -7.58 16.88 -27.46
CA LEU A 125 -7.12 18.06 -28.17
C LEU A 125 -6.48 17.73 -29.55
N GLU A 126 -5.73 16.62 -29.63
CA GLU A 126 -5.15 16.13 -30.90
C GLU A 126 -6.27 15.74 -31.89
N LYS A 127 -7.36 15.11 -31.44
CA LYS A 127 -8.53 14.81 -32.27
C LYS A 127 -9.26 16.07 -32.76
N GLU A 128 -9.22 17.14 -31.99
CA GLU A 128 -9.77 18.45 -32.36
C GLU A 128 -8.84 19.25 -33.28
N GLY A 129 -7.68 18.69 -33.68
CA GLY A 129 -6.75 19.26 -34.64
C GLY A 129 -5.66 20.16 -34.04
N PHE A 130 -5.50 20.21 -32.72
CA PHE A 130 -4.42 20.97 -32.08
C PHE A 130 -3.12 20.16 -32.02
N MET A 131 -2.00 20.86 -32.15
CA MET A 131 -0.68 20.29 -31.91
C MET A 131 -0.34 20.39 -30.42
N VAL A 132 -0.29 19.27 -29.72
CA VAL A 132 -0.02 19.21 -28.27
C VAL A 132 1.37 18.67 -28.02
N THR A 133 2.20 19.37 -27.24
CA THR A 133 3.55 18.93 -26.87
C THR A 133 3.71 18.90 -25.35
N GLU A 134 4.06 17.74 -24.82
CA GLU A 134 4.49 17.59 -23.42
C GLU A 134 5.86 18.21 -23.22
N THR A 135 6.06 18.91 -22.11
CA THR A 135 7.31 19.64 -21.84
C THR A 135 8.14 19.06 -20.70
N ASP A 136 7.56 18.18 -19.87
CA ASP A 136 8.31 17.32 -18.94
C ASP A 136 9.01 16.23 -19.75
N LEU A 137 10.31 15.99 -19.48
CA LEU A 137 11.09 15.02 -20.27
C LEU A 137 10.48 13.63 -20.21
N GLY A 138 10.06 13.19 -19.05
CA GLY A 138 9.45 11.86 -18.89
C GLY A 138 8.10 11.75 -19.59
N GLU A 139 7.26 12.79 -19.51
CA GLU A 139 5.97 12.83 -20.21
C GLU A 139 6.15 12.93 -21.73
N TRP A 140 7.14 13.70 -22.23
CA TRP A 140 7.44 13.76 -23.64
C TRP A 140 7.90 12.40 -24.20
N ILE A 141 8.73 11.65 -23.46
CA ILE A 141 9.15 10.30 -23.83
C ILE A 141 7.95 9.37 -23.97
N ILE A 142 7.00 9.38 -23.02
CA ILE A 142 5.81 8.53 -23.09
C ILE A 142 4.81 9.00 -24.16
N GLN A 143 4.73 10.31 -24.44
CA GLN A 143 3.97 10.85 -25.57
C GLN A 143 4.51 10.29 -26.89
N LEU A 144 5.83 10.35 -27.14
CA LEU A 144 6.47 9.75 -28.31
C LEU A 144 6.24 8.23 -28.42
N LYS A 145 6.09 7.56 -27.29
CA LYS A 145 5.81 6.13 -27.22
C LYS A 145 4.33 5.79 -27.40
N HIS A 146 3.44 6.78 -27.33
CA HIS A 146 1.97 6.62 -27.30
C HIS A 146 1.50 5.71 -26.17
N GLU A 147 2.09 5.85 -24.98
CA GLU A 147 1.76 5.12 -23.77
C GLU A 147 1.33 6.09 -22.65
N GLY A 148 0.70 5.58 -21.59
CA GLY A 148 0.47 6.37 -20.38
C GLY A 148 1.62 6.26 -19.37
N PRO A 149 1.63 7.10 -18.33
CA PRO A 149 2.67 7.09 -17.32
C PRO A 149 2.69 5.79 -16.51
N SER A 150 3.91 5.25 -16.27
CA SER A 150 4.10 4.07 -15.41
C SER A 150 4.32 4.44 -13.93
N HIS A 151 4.59 5.72 -13.63
CA HIS A 151 4.75 6.25 -12.27
C HIS A 151 4.30 7.70 -12.23
N MET A 152 3.65 8.12 -11.13
CA MET A 152 3.11 9.48 -10.99
C MET A 152 4.20 10.58 -11.01
N VAL A 153 5.41 10.27 -10.59
CA VAL A 153 6.53 11.23 -10.53
C VAL A 153 7.56 10.97 -11.63
N MET A 154 7.77 9.71 -12.01
CA MET A 154 8.72 9.27 -13.03
C MET A 154 8.00 8.48 -14.13
N PRO A 155 7.31 9.15 -15.05
CA PRO A 155 6.40 8.51 -15.99
C PRO A 155 7.07 7.45 -16.87
N ALA A 156 8.28 7.66 -17.31
CA ALA A 156 9.04 6.79 -18.21
C ALA A 156 9.96 5.77 -17.50
N ILE A 157 9.79 5.49 -16.20
CA ILE A 157 10.67 4.59 -15.41
C ILE A 157 10.80 3.17 -16.01
N HIS A 158 9.83 2.75 -16.83
CA HIS A 158 9.79 1.45 -17.49
C HIS A 158 10.60 1.39 -18.79
N LEU A 159 11.15 2.51 -19.26
CA LEU A 159 11.92 2.60 -20.50
C LEU A 159 13.42 2.73 -20.21
N SER A 160 14.21 1.92 -20.91
CA SER A 160 15.66 2.02 -20.88
C SER A 160 16.16 3.20 -21.70
N ARG A 161 17.35 3.73 -21.38
CA ARG A 161 18.01 4.78 -22.17
C ARG A 161 18.19 4.38 -23.65
N TYR A 162 18.30 3.10 -23.98
CA TYR A 162 18.40 2.61 -25.35
C TYR A 162 17.07 2.77 -26.09
N GLN A 163 15.96 2.38 -25.47
CA GLN A 163 14.63 2.58 -26.02
C GLN A 163 14.29 4.08 -26.18
N VAL A 164 14.71 4.90 -25.22
CA VAL A 164 14.58 6.38 -25.33
C VAL A 164 15.43 6.91 -26.48
N GLY A 165 16.66 6.41 -26.66
CA GLY A 165 17.50 6.76 -27.79
C GLY A 165 16.86 6.43 -29.14
N GLU A 166 16.31 5.24 -29.30
CA GLU A 166 15.58 4.82 -30.51
C GLU A 166 14.36 5.73 -30.80
N LEU A 167 13.60 6.12 -29.76
CA LEU A 167 12.49 7.08 -29.90
C LEU A 167 12.99 8.44 -30.42
N PHE A 168 14.08 8.95 -29.83
CA PHE A 168 14.65 10.23 -30.24
C PHE A 168 15.31 10.18 -31.64
N GLU A 169 15.94 9.07 -32.03
CA GLU A 169 16.43 8.85 -33.37
C GLU A 169 15.30 8.93 -34.40
N LYS A 170 14.17 8.30 -34.10
CA LYS A 170 12.98 8.33 -34.96
C LYS A 170 12.40 9.75 -35.07
N GLU A 171 12.31 10.48 -33.96
CA GLU A 171 11.77 11.85 -33.92
C GLU A 171 12.67 12.84 -34.65
N THR A 172 13.99 12.72 -34.48
CA THR A 172 14.96 13.68 -35.02
C THR A 172 15.54 13.28 -36.40
N ASN A 173 15.27 12.06 -36.88
CA ASN A 173 15.90 11.45 -38.05
C ASN A 173 17.44 11.46 -37.98
N LYS A 174 18.04 11.36 -36.78
CA LYS A 174 19.49 11.38 -36.56
C LYS A 174 19.90 10.20 -35.70
N LYS A 175 21.07 9.59 -36.03
CA LYS A 175 21.69 8.58 -35.14
C LYS A 175 22.20 9.23 -33.86
N LEU A 176 21.89 8.63 -32.71
CA LEU A 176 22.23 9.13 -31.41
C LEU A 176 23.05 8.11 -30.62
N ASP A 177 23.94 8.59 -29.77
CA ASP A 177 24.66 7.77 -28.81
C ASP A 177 23.81 7.54 -27.55
N SER A 178 23.01 6.48 -27.54
CA SER A 178 22.12 6.11 -26.43
C SER A 178 22.85 5.76 -25.13
N LYS A 179 24.20 5.59 -25.16
CA LYS A 179 25.00 5.39 -23.95
C LYS A 179 25.20 6.70 -23.18
N ASN A 180 25.17 7.83 -23.86
CA ASN A 180 25.42 9.15 -23.27
C ASN A 180 24.09 9.85 -22.95
N ILE A 181 23.69 9.79 -21.66
CA ILE A 181 22.44 10.39 -21.17
C ILE A 181 22.42 11.90 -21.38
N ASP A 182 23.55 12.60 -21.18
CA ASP A 182 23.64 14.06 -21.35
C ASP A 182 23.37 14.48 -22.79
N LYS A 183 23.82 13.67 -23.77
CA LYS A 183 23.49 13.91 -25.18
C LYS A 183 22.00 13.74 -25.45
N LEU A 184 21.36 12.72 -24.89
CA LEU A 184 19.91 12.53 -25.04
C LEU A 184 19.12 13.69 -24.44
N VAL A 185 19.51 14.17 -23.24
CA VAL A 185 18.89 15.35 -22.61
C VAL A 185 19.09 16.61 -23.48
N LYS A 186 20.29 16.80 -24.07
CA LYS A 186 20.53 17.92 -24.99
C LYS A 186 19.67 17.86 -26.23
N VAL A 187 19.43 16.66 -26.78
CA VAL A 187 18.52 16.48 -27.91
C VAL A 187 17.10 16.90 -27.53
N ALA A 188 16.55 16.37 -26.44
CA ALA A 188 15.22 16.74 -25.95
C ALA A 188 15.10 18.26 -25.76
N ARG A 189 16.10 18.87 -25.12
CA ARG A 189 16.14 20.34 -24.92
C ARG A 189 16.15 21.13 -26.25
N LYS A 190 16.85 20.62 -27.26
CA LYS A 190 16.89 21.27 -28.56
C LYS A 190 15.55 21.17 -29.29
N GLU A 191 14.90 20.03 -29.24
CA GLU A 191 13.58 19.80 -29.86
C GLU A 191 12.44 20.54 -29.17
N LEU A 192 12.47 20.60 -27.83
CA LEU A 192 11.41 21.28 -27.07
C LEU A 192 11.53 22.80 -27.07
N ARG A 193 12.75 23.38 -27.22
CA ARG A 193 12.96 24.82 -27.12
C ARG A 193 12.13 25.64 -28.13
N PRO A 194 12.06 25.29 -29.44
CA PRO A 194 11.18 25.99 -30.39
C PRO A 194 9.71 25.91 -29.97
N ARG A 195 9.26 24.73 -29.48
CA ARG A 195 7.88 24.51 -29.07
C ARG A 195 7.44 25.48 -27.95
N PHE A 196 8.35 25.79 -27.00
CA PHE A 196 8.06 26.79 -25.96
C PHE A 196 7.88 28.21 -26.53
N LEU A 197 8.63 28.57 -27.56
CA LEU A 197 8.61 29.92 -28.13
C LEU A 197 7.43 30.13 -29.11
N GLU A 198 6.99 29.07 -29.76
CA GLU A 198 5.93 29.10 -30.80
C GLU A 198 4.53 28.79 -30.23
N ALA A 199 4.45 28.39 -28.97
CA ALA A 199 3.19 27.98 -28.38
C ALA A 199 2.23 29.16 -28.14
N ASP A 200 0.99 29.00 -28.61
CA ASP A 200 -0.11 29.92 -28.38
C ASP A 200 -0.71 29.76 -26.98
N MET A 201 -0.82 28.49 -26.52
CA MET A 201 -1.43 28.15 -25.25
C MET A 201 -0.52 27.27 -24.42
N GLY A 202 -0.47 27.55 -23.12
CA GLY A 202 0.17 26.72 -22.12
C GLY A 202 -0.87 26.08 -21.20
N ILE A 203 -0.79 24.76 -21.00
CA ILE A 203 -1.69 24.04 -20.08
C ILE A 203 -0.88 23.53 -18.88
N SER A 204 -1.36 23.82 -17.68
CA SER A 204 -0.78 23.30 -16.42
C SER A 204 -1.83 22.65 -15.55
N GLY A 205 -1.38 21.86 -14.57
CA GLY A 205 -2.16 21.55 -13.39
C GLY A 205 -1.89 22.54 -12.26
N ALA A 206 -2.31 22.17 -11.03
CA ALA A 206 -1.88 22.84 -9.81
C ALA A 206 -1.71 21.80 -8.69
N ASN A 207 -0.72 22.03 -7.81
CA ASN A 207 -0.58 21.28 -6.56
C ASN A 207 -1.50 21.82 -5.48
N PHE A 208 -1.71 23.15 -5.49
CA PHE A 208 -2.53 23.89 -4.54
C PHE A 208 -3.38 24.94 -5.26
N ALA A 209 -4.61 25.13 -4.77
CA ALA A 209 -5.48 26.24 -5.11
C ALA A 209 -5.88 26.92 -3.79
N ILE A 210 -5.26 28.09 -3.48
CA ILE A 210 -5.39 28.79 -2.20
C ILE A 210 -6.62 29.68 -2.23
N ALA A 211 -7.64 29.34 -1.44
CA ALA A 211 -8.93 30.02 -1.47
C ALA A 211 -8.86 31.48 -1.03
N ASP A 212 -8.09 31.81 -0.02
CA ASP A 212 -7.97 33.17 0.55
C ASP A 212 -7.42 34.20 -0.43
N SER A 213 -6.56 33.77 -1.35
CA SER A 213 -5.87 34.67 -2.28
C SER A 213 -6.23 34.49 -3.75
N GLY A 214 -6.89 33.36 -4.12
CA GLY A 214 -7.13 32.97 -5.52
C GLY A 214 -5.83 32.59 -6.24
N THR A 215 -4.82 32.10 -5.50
CA THR A 215 -3.47 31.79 -6.01
C THR A 215 -3.35 30.31 -6.31
N LEU A 216 -2.74 29.94 -7.45
CA LEU A 216 -2.31 28.59 -7.76
C LEU A 216 -0.86 28.37 -7.33
N GLY A 217 -0.59 27.24 -6.70
CA GLY A 217 0.77 26.81 -6.35
C GLY A 217 1.18 25.60 -7.19
N LEU A 218 2.33 25.67 -7.82
CA LEU A 218 2.90 24.66 -8.70
C LEU A 218 4.28 24.24 -8.22
N VAL A 219 4.50 22.93 -8.10
CA VAL A 219 5.73 22.34 -7.59
C VAL A 219 6.40 21.51 -8.69
N THR A 220 7.67 21.79 -9.00
CA THR A 220 8.44 21.05 -9.99
C THR A 220 9.94 21.09 -9.70
N ASN A 221 10.66 20.08 -10.19
CA ASN A 221 12.12 20.08 -10.19
C ASN A 221 12.71 20.58 -11.50
N GLU A 222 11.90 20.70 -12.54
CA GLU A 222 12.29 21.22 -13.85
C GLU A 222 11.76 22.65 -14.08
N GLY A 223 12.43 23.43 -14.86
CA GLY A 223 11.99 24.82 -15.17
C GLY A 223 10.86 24.89 -16.21
N ASN A 224 10.48 23.77 -16.84
CA ASN A 224 9.48 23.67 -17.89
C ASN A 224 8.13 24.29 -17.54
N MET A 225 7.64 24.03 -16.34
CA MET A 225 6.34 24.53 -15.88
C MET A 225 6.29 26.08 -15.85
N ARG A 226 7.40 26.74 -15.49
CA ARG A 226 7.49 28.21 -15.55
C ARG A 226 7.36 28.71 -16.98
N LEU A 227 8.04 28.07 -17.93
CA LEU A 227 7.96 28.44 -19.35
C LEU A 227 6.54 28.23 -19.89
N VAL A 228 5.90 27.11 -19.58
CA VAL A 228 4.51 26.80 -19.97
C VAL A 228 3.53 27.85 -19.45
N THR A 229 3.74 28.33 -18.21
CA THR A 229 2.82 29.29 -17.59
C THR A 229 3.15 30.75 -17.89
N THR A 230 4.33 31.07 -18.45
CA THR A 230 4.75 32.45 -18.67
C THR A 230 4.85 32.84 -20.15
N LEU A 231 5.33 31.96 -21.03
CA LEU A 231 5.58 32.32 -22.43
C LEU A 231 4.31 32.43 -23.29
N PRO A 232 3.38 31.43 -23.30
CA PRO A 232 2.20 31.52 -24.14
C PRO A 232 1.25 32.65 -23.73
N ARG A 233 0.59 33.26 -24.69
CA ARG A 233 -0.40 34.35 -24.46
C ARG A 233 -1.66 33.85 -23.73
N VAL A 234 -1.99 32.56 -23.82
CA VAL A 234 -3.11 31.94 -23.09
C VAL A 234 -2.55 30.92 -22.13
N HIS A 235 -2.92 31.00 -20.86
CA HIS A 235 -2.62 29.98 -19.86
C HIS A 235 -3.91 29.35 -19.34
N VAL A 236 -4.02 28.03 -19.41
CA VAL A 236 -5.11 27.24 -18.84
C VAL A 236 -4.59 26.33 -17.75
N ALA A 237 -5.13 26.46 -16.54
CA ALA A 237 -4.82 25.57 -15.41
C ALA A 237 -6.00 24.63 -15.16
N LEU A 238 -5.81 23.31 -15.31
CA LEU A 238 -6.82 22.30 -15.00
C LEU A 238 -6.59 21.77 -13.58
N VAL A 239 -7.54 22.01 -12.68
CA VAL A 239 -7.40 21.83 -11.23
C VAL A 239 -8.53 20.98 -10.66
N GLY A 240 -8.23 19.89 -9.98
CA GLY A 240 -9.26 19.13 -9.26
C GLY A 240 -9.71 19.86 -7.97
N PHE A 241 -10.98 19.73 -7.59
CA PHE A 241 -11.50 20.28 -6.32
C PHE A 241 -10.70 19.83 -5.09
N ASP A 242 -10.07 18.65 -5.12
CA ASP A 242 -9.21 18.11 -4.07
C ASP A 242 -7.90 18.92 -3.84
N LYS A 243 -7.60 19.89 -4.74
CA LYS A 243 -6.43 20.78 -4.62
C LYS A 243 -6.72 22.07 -3.84
N LEU A 244 -7.99 22.34 -3.53
CA LEU A 244 -8.34 23.48 -2.69
C LEU A 244 -7.74 23.33 -1.30
N VAL A 245 -7.16 24.42 -0.85
CA VAL A 245 -6.67 24.66 0.53
C VAL A 245 -7.13 26.03 0.95
N GLU A 246 -7.26 26.27 2.25
CA GLU A 246 -7.77 27.54 2.75
C GLU A 246 -6.79 28.67 2.50
N ASP A 247 -5.54 28.50 2.96
CA ASP A 247 -4.53 29.52 3.02
C ASP A 247 -3.13 29.02 2.59
N LEU A 248 -2.15 29.94 2.60
CA LEU A 248 -0.77 29.64 2.25
C LEU A 248 -0.12 28.67 3.26
N GLU A 249 -0.45 28.78 4.54
CA GLU A 249 0.12 27.93 5.58
C GLU A 249 -0.26 26.47 5.36
N SER A 250 -1.50 26.18 5.06
CA SER A 250 -1.99 24.84 4.68
C SER A 250 -1.23 24.28 3.46
N ALA A 251 -0.96 25.11 2.46
CA ALA A 251 -0.15 24.72 1.31
C ALA A 251 1.31 24.43 1.68
N LEU A 252 1.91 25.24 2.55
CA LEU A 252 3.30 25.07 3.00
C LEU A 252 3.48 23.83 3.88
N ARG A 253 2.50 23.47 4.72
CA ARG A 253 2.52 22.20 5.47
C ARG A 253 2.59 21.00 4.52
N ILE A 254 1.77 20.98 3.48
CA ILE A 254 1.83 19.92 2.45
C ILE A 254 3.19 19.95 1.74
N LEU A 255 3.71 21.12 1.42
CA LEU A 255 4.98 21.28 0.72
C LEU A 255 6.17 20.73 1.54
N LYS A 256 6.13 20.79 2.88
CA LYS A 256 7.15 20.16 3.74
C LYS A 256 7.29 18.66 3.49
N LEU A 257 6.19 17.94 3.24
CA LEU A 257 6.22 16.47 3.06
C LEU A 257 6.21 16.03 1.59
N LEU A 258 5.72 16.85 0.66
CA LEU A 258 5.54 16.46 -0.74
C LEU A 258 6.84 15.99 -1.41
N PRO A 259 7.95 16.78 -1.48
CA PRO A 259 9.18 16.34 -2.13
C PRO A 259 9.87 15.19 -1.38
N ARG A 260 9.81 15.17 -0.03
CA ARG A 260 10.38 14.10 0.80
C ARG A 260 9.75 12.76 0.49
N ASN A 261 8.43 12.72 0.31
CA ASN A 261 7.70 11.51 -0.04
C ASN A 261 7.68 11.18 -1.52
N ALA A 262 7.82 12.15 -2.40
CA ALA A 262 7.79 11.91 -3.84
C ALA A 262 9.11 11.29 -4.35
N THR A 263 10.23 11.89 -3.99
CA THR A 263 11.56 11.57 -4.54
C THR A 263 12.65 11.38 -3.49
N GLY A 264 12.35 11.53 -2.20
CA GLY A 264 13.37 11.49 -1.14
C GLY A 264 14.25 12.75 -1.15
N GLN A 265 13.72 13.92 -1.55
CA GLN A 265 14.39 15.21 -1.54
C GLN A 265 13.90 16.04 -0.36
N ALA A 266 14.82 16.68 0.39
CA ALA A 266 14.46 17.53 1.52
C ALA A 266 13.59 18.73 1.09
N ILE A 267 13.89 19.30 -0.09
CA ILE A 267 13.17 20.43 -0.71
C ILE A 267 13.01 20.18 -2.21
N THR A 268 12.03 20.84 -2.83
CA THR A 268 11.87 20.89 -4.28
C THR A 268 12.73 22.00 -4.90
N SER A 269 13.05 21.88 -6.20
CA SER A 269 13.83 22.90 -6.90
C SER A 269 13.05 24.20 -7.09
N TYR A 270 11.77 24.11 -7.45
CA TYR A 270 10.94 25.28 -7.74
C TYR A 270 9.54 25.14 -7.13
N VAL A 271 9.09 26.23 -6.55
CA VAL A 271 7.68 26.47 -6.23
C VAL A 271 7.28 27.76 -6.93
N THR A 272 6.24 27.69 -7.74
CA THR A 272 5.74 28.86 -8.48
C THR A 272 4.33 29.18 -7.99
N TRP A 273 4.13 30.41 -7.55
CA TRP A 273 2.84 30.93 -7.12
C TRP A 273 2.31 31.86 -8.21
N ILE A 274 1.10 31.58 -8.72
CA ILE A 274 0.46 32.34 -9.81
C ILE A 274 -0.82 32.94 -9.28
N LYS A 275 -0.89 34.29 -9.28
CA LYS A 275 -2.07 35.04 -8.90
C LYS A 275 -2.56 35.89 -10.06
N GLY A 276 -3.54 35.37 -10.81
CA GLY A 276 -4.11 36.06 -11.95
C GLY A 276 -3.22 36.09 -13.19
N ALA A 277 -3.64 36.89 -14.17
CA ALA A 277 -2.93 37.06 -15.42
C ALA A 277 -1.74 38.02 -15.29
N ASN A 278 -0.63 37.64 -15.91
CA ASN A 278 0.57 38.47 -15.98
C ASN A 278 0.66 39.24 -17.30
N GLN A 279 1.59 40.20 -17.42
CA GLN A 279 1.95 40.78 -18.74
C GLN A 279 2.54 39.70 -19.63
N CYS A 280 2.30 39.80 -20.93
CA CYS A 280 2.75 38.84 -21.94
C CYS A 280 3.21 39.59 -23.21
N LEU A 281 4.49 39.54 -23.52
CA LEU A 281 5.06 40.18 -24.70
C LEU A 281 4.55 39.54 -26.03
N ALA A 282 4.08 38.31 -25.99
CA ALA A 282 3.51 37.62 -27.15
C ALA A 282 2.05 38.03 -27.45
N SER A 283 1.41 38.83 -26.60
CA SER A 283 0.06 39.31 -26.79
C SER A 283 0.06 40.71 -27.40
N GLN A 284 -0.78 40.99 -28.40
CA GLN A 284 -0.98 42.30 -29.00
C GLN A 284 -1.47 43.34 -27.99
N SER A 285 -2.12 42.92 -26.92
CA SER A 285 -2.60 43.82 -25.84
C SER A 285 -1.71 43.88 -24.60
N ASP A 286 -0.49 43.30 -24.65
CA ASP A 286 0.41 43.07 -23.51
C ASP A 286 -0.24 42.39 -22.31
N LYS A 287 -1.41 41.83 -22.48
CA LYS A 287 -2.16 41.12 -21.43
C LYS A 287 -2.27 39.62 -21.78
N LYS A 288 -1.91 38.81 -20.79
CA LYS A 288 -2.10 37.37 -20.82
C LYS A 288 -3.54 37.03 -20.44
N GLU A 289 -4.15 36.09 -21.17
CA GLU A 289 -5.36 35.44 -20.72
C GLU A 289 -5.03 34.26 -19.81
N MET A 290 -5.63 34.25 -18.62
CA MET A 290 -5.51 33.15 -17.67
C MET A 290 -6.87 32.54 -17.38
N HIS A 291 -7.00 31.24 -17.65
CA HIS A 291 -8.17 30.46 -17.37
C HIS A 291 -7.88 29.39 -16.32
N ILE A 292 -8.79 29.18 -15.39
CA ILE A 292 -8.70 28.14 -14.36
C ILE A 292 -9.94 27.28 -14.49
N VAL A 293 -9.77 26.01 -14.84
CA VAL A 293 -10.86 25.04 -14.98
C VAL A 293 -10.86 24.09 -13.79
N PHE A 294 -11.84 24.23 -12.91
CA PHE A 294 -12.03 23.31 -11.79
C PHE A 294 -12.81 22.08 -12.22
N LEU A 295 -12.23 20.90 -11.96
CA LEU A 295 -12.77 19.59 -12.32
C LEU A 295 -13.35 18.91 -11.08
N ASP A 296 -14.66 18.59 -11.09
CA ASP A 296 -15.29 17.73 -10.09
C ASP A 296 -14.98 16.24 -10.36
N ASN A 297 -15.46 15.70 -11.45
CA ASN A 297 -15.30 14.29 -11.84
C ASN A 297 -15.55 13.31 -10.68
N GLY A 298 -16.58 13.58 -9.86
CA GLY A 298 -16.96 12.76 -8.72
C GLY A 298 -16.30 13.11 -7.37
N ARG A 299 -15.45 14.14 -7.30
CA ARG A 299 -14.78 14.57 -6.05
C ARG A 299 -15.77 15.07 -5.01
N LEU A 300 -16.76 15.86 -5.42
CA LEU A 300 -17.78 16.38 -4.51
C LEU A 300 -18.70 15.27 -3.97
N SER A 301 -19.00 14.27 -4.80
CA SER A 301 -19.70 13.07 -4.35
C SER A 301 -18.85 12.26 -3.36
N MET A 302 -17.55 12.11 -3.63
CA MET A 302 -16.61 11.44 -2.72
C MET A 302 -16.45 12.20 -1.40
N ALA A 303 -16.49 13.53 -1.40
CA ALA A 303 -16.41 14.36 -0.19
C ALA A 303 -17.57 14.08 0.79
N LYS A 304 -18.74 13.72 0.27
CA LYS A 304 -19.94 13.37 1.06
C LYS A 304 -19.95 11.88 1.51
N ASP A 305 -19.05 11.06 1.00
CA ASP A 305 -18.99 9.64 1.34
C ASP A 305 -18.22 9.44 2.66
N PRO A 306 -18.85 8.92 3.73
CA PRO A 306 -18.22 8.82 5.05
C PRO A 306 -17.02 7.88 5.10
N VAL A 307 -16.89 6.99 4.11
CA VAL A 307 -15.76 6.04 4.01
C VAL A 307 -14.66 6.59 3.11
N PHE A 308 -15.02 7.13 1.94
CA PHE A 308 -14.06 7.47 0.89
C PHE A 308 -13.62 8.93 0.89
N SER A 309 -14.24 9.83 1.67
CA SER A 309 -13.85 11.24 1.76
C SER A 309 -12.38 11.43 2.07
N GLN A 310 -11.80 10.60 2.95
CA GLN A 310 -10.38 10.64 3.26
C GLN A 310 -9.45 10.42 2.04
N SER A 311 -9.94 9.84 0.94
CA SER A 311 -9.15 9.70 -0.30
C SER A 311 -8.81 11.05 -0.94
N LEU A 312 -9.62 12.10 -0.68
CA LEU A 312 -9.38 13.47 -1.15
C LEU A 312 -8.25 14.17 -0.41
N ARG A 313 -7.75 13.64 0.72
CA ARG A 313 -6.53 14.12 1.37
C ARG A 313 -5.29 13.89 0.49
N CYS A 314 -5.36 13.03 -0.53
CA CYS A 314 -4.21 12.61 -1.33
C CYS A 314 -3.50 13.78 -2.03
N ILE A 315 -2.22 13.98 -1.72
CA ILE A 315 -1.35 15.02 -2.30
C ILE A 315 -0.62 14.58 -3.58
N ARG A 316 -0.90 13.38 -4.10
CA ARG A 316 -0.33 12.82 -5.35
C ARG A 316 1.20 12.61 -5.33
N CYS A 317 1.81 12.38 -4.17
CA CYS A 317 3.27 12.21 -4.03
C CYS A 317 3.83 10.88 -4.56
N GLY A 318 3.01 9.85 -4.79
CA GLY A 318 3.47 8.54 -5.29
C GLY A 318 4.12 7.62 -4.24
N ALA A 319 4.33 8.06 -2.99
CA ALA A 319 4.99 7.27 -1.94
C ALA A 319 4.39 5.88 -1.73
N CYS A 320 3.06 5.76 -1.84
CA CYS A 320 2.35 4.49 -1.71
C CYS A 320 2.71 3.46 -2.81
N ALA A 321 3.20 3.91 -3.97
CA ALA A 321 3.76 3.03 -5.01
C ALA A 321 5.21 2.68 -4.67
N ASN A 322 6.02 3.66 -4.21
CA ASN A 322 7.44 3.51 -3.93
C ASN A 322 7.77 2.42 -2.89
N VAL A 323 6.85 2.16 -1.96
CA VAL A 323 7.03 1.14 -0.90
C VAL A 323 6.22 -0.13 -1.15
N CYS A 324 5.40 -0.17 -2.19
CA CYS A 324 4.50 -1.30 -2.43
C CYS A 324 5.25 -2.51 -3.01
N PRO A 325 5.23 -3.68 -2.31
CA PRO A 325 5.90 -4.87 -2.80
C PRO A 325 5.26 -5.45 -4.07
N VAL A 326 3.98 -5.14 -4.33
CA VAL A 326 3.28 -5.56 -5.55
C VAL A 326 3.66 -4.65 -6.71
N TYR A 327 3.54 -3.33 -6.54
CA TYR A 327 3.94 -2.35 -7.55
C TYR A 327 5.40 -2.57 -8.01
N SER A 328 6.32 -2.83 -7.08
CA SER A 328 7.74 -3.08 -7.39
C SER A 328 7.97 -4.27 -8.33
N LYS A 329 6.98 -5.14 -8.53
CA LYS A 329 7.10 -6.32 -9.41
C LYS A 329 6.42 -6.13 -10.75
N VAL A 330 5.34 -5.32 -10.84
CA VAL A 330 4.49 -5.25 -12.02
C VAL A 330 4.39 -3.87 -12.65
N GLY A 331 4.86 -2.82 -11.97
CA GLY A 331 4.81 -1.42 -12.43
C GLY A 331 3.41 -0.82 -12.44
N GLY A 332 3.34 0.47 -12.79
CA GLY A 332 2.11 1.25 -12.74
C GLY A 332 1.05 0.83 -13.75
N HIS A 333 1.45 0.45 -14.96
CA HIS A 333 0.52 -0.01 -16.00
C HIS A 333 -0.32 -1.23 -15.61
N LYS A 334 0.10 -1.97 -14.55
CA LYS A 334 -0.58 -3.16 -14.04
C LYS A 334 -1.03 -3.00 -12.58
N TYR A 335 -0.77 -1.85 -11.97
CA TYR A 335 -1.12 -1.57 -10.59
C TYR A 335 -1.73 -0.16 -10.42
N GLY A 336 -2.80 0.07 -11.15
CA GLY A 336 -3.54 1.32 -11.28
C GLY A 336 -4.09 1.50 -12.69
N HIS A 337 -4.59 2.68 -12.97
CA HIS A 337 -4.99 3.13 -14.31
C HIS A 337 -4.22 4.42 -14.64
N VAL A 338 -4.85 5.60 -14.61
CA VAL A 338 -4.13 6.87 -14.68
C VAL A 338 -3.41 7.14 -13.36
N TYR A 339 -4.12 7.05 -12.25
CA TYR A 339 -3.50 7.04 -10.92
C TYR A 339 -2.98 5.64 -10.61
N ILE A 340 -1.75 5.56 -10.11
CA ILE A 340 -1.08 4.29 -9.85
C ILE A 340 -0.77 4.13 -8.35
N GLY A 341 -0.34 2.92 -7.95
CA GLY A 341 -0.08 2.60 -6.55
C GLY A 341 -1.37 2.35 -5.76
N ALA A 342 -1.27 2.29 -4.44
CA ALA A 342 -2.40 1.96 -3.59
C ALA A 342 -3.58 2.94 -3.74
N ILE A 343 -3.31 4.25 -3.89
CA ILE A 343 -4.36 5.24 -4.12
C ILE A 343 -5.03 5.06 -5.49
N GLY A 344 -4.29 4.59 -6.49
CA GLY A 344 -4.82 4.31 -7.82
C GLY A 344 -5.87 3.20 -7.82
N LEU A 345 -5.73 2.19 -6.95
CA LEU A 345 -6.73 1.13 -6.77
C LEU A 345 -8.05 1.62 -6.13
N ILE A 346 -8.09 2.85 -5.65
CA ILE A 346 -9.28 3.49 -5.10
C ILE A 346 -9.86 4.47 -6.12
N LEU A 347 -9.02 5.41 -6.58
CA LEU A 347 -9.46 6.51 -7.45
C LEU A 347 -9.91 6.05 -8.83
N THR A 348 -9.42 4.92 -9.32
CA THR A 348 -9.86 4.36 -10.61
C THR A 348 -11.36 4.08 -10.62
N LEU A 349 -11.92 3.55 -9.53
CA LEU A 349 -13.38 3.32 -9.44
C LEU A 349 -14.17 4.61 -9.60
N PHE A 350 -13.72 5.70 -8.97
CA PHE A 350 -14.46 6.96 -8.91
C PHE A 350 -14.30 7.82 -10.17
N PHE A 351 -13.08 7.83 -10.75
CA PHE A 351 -12.76 8.73 -11.86
C PHE A 351 -12.83 8.06 -13.24
N HIS A 352 -12.68 6.73 -13.28
CA HIS A 352 -12.63 5.97 -14.53
C HIS A 352 -13.62 4.81 -14.60
N GLY A 353 -14.42 4.65 -13.54
CA GLY A 353 -15.48 3.65 -13.46
C GLY A 353 -15.04 2.23 -13.15
N ARG A 354 -16.03 1.41 -12.85
CA ARG A 354 -15.88 0.02 -12.39
C ARG A 354 -15.10 -0.87 -13.36
N GLU A 355 -15.33 -0.71 -14.65
CA GLU A 355 -14.74 -1.60 -15.66
C GLU A 355 -13.21 -1.53 -15.67
N ASN A 356 -12.63 -0.35 -15.38
CA ASN A 356 -11.20 -0.16 -15.29
C ASN A 356 -10.61 -0.60 -13.94
N ASP A 357 -11.42 -0.68 -12.88
CA ASP A 357 -10.98 -1.04 -11.53
C ASP A 357 -11.17 -2.52 -11.18
N ARG A 358 -12.13 -3.19 -11.79
CA ARG A 358 -12.62 -4.54 -11.46
C ARG A 358 -11.55 -5.62 -11.28
N ALA A 359 -10.50 -5.58 -12.08
CA ALA A 359 -9.41 -6.55 -12.02
C ALA A 359 -8.30 -6.09 -11.08
N ILE A 360 -7.91 -4.82 -11.17
CA ILE A 360 -6.74 -4.27 -10.46
C ILE A 360 -6.96 -4.14 -8.96
N VAL A 361 -8.17 -3.79 -8.49
CA VAL A 361 -8.48 -3.60 -7.07
C VAL A 361 -8.25 -4.85 -6.20
N LYS A 362 -8.28 -6.04 -6.82
CA LYS A 362 -8.00 -7.32 -6.14
C LYS A 362 -6.52 -7.50 -5.80
N ASN A 363 -5.64 -6.75 -6.44
CA ASN A 363 -4.19 -6.96 -6.36
C ASN A 363 -3.55 -6.20 -5.19
N CYS A 364 -4.12 -6.32 -3.97
CA CYS A 364 -3.57 -5.75 -2.75
C CYS A 364 -3.26 -6.84 -1.72
N ILE A 365 -1.97 -6.94 -1.30
CA ILE A 365 -1.49 -7.91 -0.32
C ILE A 365 -1.78 -7.52 1.14
N ASN A 366 -2.25 -6.30 1.40
CA ASN A 366 -2.57 -5.77 2.73
C ASN A 366 -1.37 -5.68 3.71
N CYS A 367 -0.19 -5.35 3.21
CA CYS A 367 1.03 -5.24 4.03
C CYS A 367 1.17 -3.91 4.79
N GLN A 368 0.26 -2.99 4.63
CA GLN A 368 0.16 -1.67 5.27
C GLN A 368 1.30 -0.66 4.99
N ALA A 369 2.31 -1.00 4.20
CA ALA A 369 3.42 -0.10 3.91
C ALA A 369 2.96 1.25 3.31
N CYS A 370 1.93 1.24 2.48
CA CYS A 370 1.37 2.45 1.89
C CYS A 370 0.65 3.36 2.92
N ARG A 371 0.08 2.80 4.00
CA ARG A 371 -0.50 3.56 5.11
C ARG A 371 0.59 4.24 5.94
N GLU A 372 1.65 3.49 6.27
CA GLU A 372 2.78 3.98 7.07
C GLU A 372 3.45 5.21 6.45
N VAL A 373 3.66 5.20 5.13
CA VAL A 373 4.36 6.30 4.43
C VAL A 373 3.44 7.41 3.95
N CYS A 374 2.12 7.29 4.12
CA CYS A 374 1.18 8.27 3.58
C CYS A 374 1.28 9.60 4.32
N PRO A 375 1.69 10.71 3.65
CA PRO A 375 1.87 12.01 4.30
C PRO A 375 0.55 12.73 4.60
N ALA A 376 -0.58 12.11 4.25
CA ALA A 376 -1.92 12.62 4.51
C ALA A 376 -2.77 11.64 5.34
N GLY A 377 -2.12 10.66 6.00
CA GLY A 377 -2.77 9.77 6.95
C GLY A 377 -3.92 8.91 6.38
N ILE A 378 -3.90 8.57 5.08
CA ILE A 378 -4.98 7.80 4.44
C ILE A 378 -4.83 6.31 4.77
N ASP A 379 -5.90 5.68 5.25
CA ASP A 379 -5.94 4.22 5.47
C ASP A 379 -6.18 3.47 4.14
N LEU A 380 -5.17 3.53 3.27
CA LEU A 380 -5.24 2.96 1.93
C LEU A 380 -5.61 1.47 1.89
N PRO A 381 -5.03 0.59 2.75
CA PRO A 381 -5.41 -0.83 2.72
C PRO A 381 -6.89 -1.08 3.06
N HIS A 382 -7.44 -0.33 4.01
CA HIS A 382 -8.85 -0.41 4.36
C HIS A 382 -9.73 0.05 3.19
N LEU A 383 -9.43 1.21 2.62
CA LEU A 383 -10.19 1.76 1.49
C LEU A 383 -10.16 0.87 0.25
N ILE A 384 -9.02 0.21 -0.05
CA ILE A 384 -8.93 -0.75 -1.16
C ILE A 384 -9.92 -1.92 -0.94
N LYS A 385 -10.09 -2.39 0.30
CA LYS A 385 -11.06 -3.45 0.59
C LYS A 385 -12.50 -2.96 0.46
N LYS A 386 -12.78 -1.72 0.87
CA LYS A 386 -14.08 -1.07 0.65
C LYS A 386 -14.37 -0.85 -0.85
N THR A 387 -13.35 -0.47 -1.62
CA THR A 387 -13.46 -0.38 -3.09
C THR A 387 -13.81 -1.73 -3.70
N LEU A 388 -13.10 -2.81 -3.29
CA LEU A 388 -13.41 -4.17 -3.74
C LEU A 388 -14.84 -4.59 -3.39
N ALA A 389 -15.31 -4.30 -2.17
CA ALA A 389 -16.68 -4.59 -1.75
C ALA A 389 -17.70 -3.84 -2.62
N ARG A 390 -17.44 -2.55 -2.92
CA ARG A 390 -18.30 -1.72 -3.79
C ARG A 390 -18.35 -2.26 -5.22
N VAL A 391 -17.21 -2.66 -5.78
CA VAL A 391 -17.11 -3.28 -7.11
C VAL A 391 -17.91 -4.59 -7.18
N ILE A 392 -17.75 -5.48 -6.19
CA ILE A 392 -18.50 -6.75 -6.12
C ILE A 392 -20.00 -6.49 -6.04
N LYS A 393 -20.42 -5.51 -5.21
CA LYS A 393 -21.83 -5.13 -5.08
C LYS A 393 -22.39 -4.60 -6.40
N GLN A 394 -21.65 -3.77 -7.12
CA GLN A 394 -22.05 -3.22 -8.43
C GLN A 394 -22.06 -4.28 -9.54
N ASP A 395 -21.23 -5.32 -9.44
CA ASP A 395 -21.25 -6.46 -10.37
C ASP A 395 -22.49 -7.35 -10.20
N GLY A 396 -23.18 -7.26 -9.07
CA GLY A 396 -24.39 -8.04 -8.77
C GLY A 396 -24.18 -9.54 -8.62
N LYS A 397 -22.92 -10.01 -8.74
CA LYS A 397 -22.54 -11.44 -8.66
C LYS A 397 -21.43 -11.62 -7.63
N THR A 398 -21.75 -12.34 -6.56
CA THR A 398 -20.73 -12.75 -5.59
C THR A 398 -19.84 -13.83 -6.21
N PRO A 399 -18.51 -13.64 -6.23
CA PRO A 399 -17.61 -14.70 -6.72
C PRO A 399 -17.83 -16.01 -5.95
N VAL A 400 -17.79 -17.16 -6.64
CA VAL A 400 -17.99 -18.49 -6.03
C VAL A 400 -17.08 -18.70 -4.82
N LYS A 401 -15.82 -18.26 -4.92
CA LYS A 401 -14.87 -18.30 -3.81
C LYS A 401 -15.38 -17.54 -2.58
N ASN A 402 -15.90 -16.34 -2.76
CA ASN A 402 -16.42 -15.52 -1.67
C ASN A 402 -17.65 -16.14 -1.04
N PHE A 403 -18.56 -16.69 -1.85
CA PHE A 403 -19.72 -17.43 -1.37
C PHE A 403 -19.29 -18.63 -0.51
N LEU A 404 -18.32 -19.42 -0.95
CA LEU A 404 -17.80 -20.55 -0.19
C LEU A 404 -17.13 -20.09 1.11
N ILE A 405 -16.30 -19.04 1.08
CA ILE A 405 -15.66 -18.46 2.27
C ILE A 405 -16.74 -18.02 3.26
N SER A 406 -17.77 -17.33 2.80
CA SER A 406 -18.88 -16.85 3.63
C SER A 406 -19.61 -18.02 4.30
N LYS A 407 -19.98 -19.05 3.55
CA LYS A 407 -20.70 -20.21 4.08
C LYS A 407 -19.88 -21.03 5.07
N ILE A 408 -18.60 -21.26 4.77
CA ILE A 408 -17.70 -22.07 5.59
C ILE A 408 -17.30 -21.32 6.86
N MET A 409 -16.80 -20.08 6.72
CA MET A 409 -16.22 -19.36 7.87
C MET A 409 -17.27 -18.79 8.83
N LYS A 410 -18.49 -18.51 8.35
CA LYS A 410 -19.59 -18.05 9.18
C LYS A 410 -20.01 -19.06 10.24
N ASN A 411 -19.89 -20.36 9.94
CA ASN A 411 -20.23 -21.42 10.87
C ASN A 411 -18.96 -22.09 11.42
N ARG A 412 -18.63 -21.79 12.69
CA ARG A 412 -17.45 -22.32 13.36
C ARG A 412 -17.35 -23.86 13.28
N LYS A 413 -18.45 -24.58 13.52
CA LYS A 413 -18.44 -26.06 13.49
C LYS A 413 -18.10 -26.59 12.09
N VAL A 414 -18.68 -26.00 11.06
CA VAL A 414 -18.40 -26.36 9.65
C VAL A 414 -16.96 -26.04 9.30
N PHE A 415 -16.48 -24.86 9.67
CA PHE A 415 -15.09 -24.45 9.40
C PHE A 415 -14.07 -25.40 10.04
N HIS A 416 -14.26 -25.72 11.32
CA HIS A 416 -13.38 -26.64 12.05
C HIS A 416 -13.48 -28.08 11.51
N PHE A 417 -14.68 -28.53 11.14
CA PHE A 417 -14.86 -29.84 10.52
C PHE A 417 -14.07 -29.95 9.20
N ILE A 418 -14.17 -28.96 8.33
CA ILE A 418 -13.44 -28.94 7.05
C ILE A 418 -11.92 -28.97 7.29
N LEU A 419 -11.39 -28.19 8.26
CA LEU A 419 -9.98 -28.22 8.59
C LEU A 419 -9.51 -29.59 9.11
N ARG A 420 -10.36 -30.30 9.88
CA ARG A 420 -10.07 -31.69 10.31
C ARG A 420 -10.07 -32.67 9.15
N GLN A 421 -11.04 -32.55 8.23
CA GLN A 421 -11.08 -33.41 7.03
C GLN A 421 -9.88 -33.14 6.09
N ALA A 422 -9.40 -31.91 6.04
CA ALA A 422 -8.21 -31.58 5.26
C ALA A 422 -6.94 -32.32 5.74
N TYR A 423 -6.86 -32.71 7.04
CA TYR A 423 -5.81 -33.61 7.53
C TYR A 423 -5.86 -34.96 6.82
N LEU A 424 -7.03 -35.58 6.67
CA LEU A 424 -7.20 -36.87 6.00
C LEU A 424 -6.89 -36.74 4.49
N ALA A 425 -7.39 -35.69 3.86
CA ALA A 425 -7.21 -35.46 2.43
C ALA A 425 -5.73 -35.21 2.02
N GLN A 426 -4.89 -34.73 2.93
CA GLN A 426 -3.46 -34.50 2.64
C GLN A 426 -2.59 -35.75 2.76
N GLN A 427 -3.03 -36.83 3.43
CA GLN A 427 -2.22 -38.02 3.75
C GLN A 427 -1.49 -38.60 2.54
N PRO A 428 -2.13 -38.73 1.34
CA PRO A 428 -1.46 -39.30 0.17
C PRO A 428 -0.21 -38.51 -0.27
N VAL A 429 -0.20 -37.19 -0.04
CA VAL A 429 0.89 -36.30 -0.45
C VAL A 429 1.84 -35.91 0.69
N ALA A 430 1.39 -35.97 1.94
CA ALA A 430 2.16 -35.65 3.11
C ALA A 430 3.15 -36.77 3.48
N ARG A 431 2.77 -38.04 3.32
CA ARG A 431 3.62 -39.23 3.56
C ARG A 431 4.44 -39.17 4.87
N GLY A 432 3.84 -38.74 5.97
CA GLY A 432 4.50 -38.61 7.28
C GLY A 432 5.52 -37.46 7.41
N LYS A 433 5.64 -36.57 6.43
CA LYS A 433 6.52 -35.40 6.45
C LYS A 433 5.83 -34.19 7.09
N THR A 434 6.58 -33.23 7.56
CA THR A 434 6.09 -31.95 8.12
C THR A 434 5.75 -30.93 7.03
N MET A 435 6.28 -31.10 5.81
CA MET A 435 6.10 -30.23 4.66
C MET A 435 5.72 -31.03 3.42
N ILE A 436 4.76 -30.54 2.66
CA ILE A 436 4.30 -31.07 1.37
C ILE A 436 5.05 -30.39 0.24
N ARG A 437 6.04 -31.06 -0.36
CA ARG A 437 6.82 -30.55 -1.50
C ARG A 437 6.18 -30.85 -2.86
N HIS A 438 5.49 -31.96 -2.97
CA HIS A 438 4.91 -32.43 -4.22
C HIS A 438 3.40 -32.22 -4.19
N LEU A 439 2.97 -31.13 -4.82
CA LEU A 439 1.56 -30.84 -5.01
C LEU A 439 1.00 -31.63 -6.19
N PRO A 440 -0.29 -31.97 -6.20
CA PRO A 440 -0.97 -32.52 -7.37
C PRO A 440 -0.70 -31.67 -8.62
N TYR A 441 -0.64 -32.30 -9.80
CA TYR A 441 -0.20 -31.66 -11.05
C TYR A 441 -0.95 -30.36 -11.36
N PHE A 442 -2.26 -30.31 -11.11
CA PHE A 442 -3.09 -29.13 -11.35
C PHE A 442 -2.79 -27.94 -10.41
N LEU A 443 -2.17 -28.18 -9.25
CA LEU A 443 -1.72 -27.14 -8.32
C LEU A 443 -0.24 -26.80 -8.49
N LYS A 444 0.56 -27.71 -9.04
CA LYS A 444 2.03 -27.60 -9.12
C LYS A 444 2.46 -26.39 -9.96
N LYS A 445 1.78 -26.14 -11.07
CA LYS A 445 2.14 -25.07 -12.02
C LYS A 445 2.17 -23.69 -11.36
N ASP A 446 1.15 -23.38 -10.57
CA ASP A 446 0.98 -22.05 -10.00
C ASP A 446 1.49 -21.96 -8.55
N HIS A 447 1.50 -23.07 -7.79
CA HIS A 447 1.81 -23.07 -6.35
C HIS A 447 3.07 -23.87 -5.98
N GLY A 448 3.83 -24.37 -6.95
CA GLY A 448 5.06 -25.13 -6.71
C GLY A 448 6.27 -24.33 -6.27
N PHE A 449 6.16 -23.02 -6.08
CA PHE A 449 7.26 -22.14 -5.68
C PHE A 449 7.63 -22.25 -4.20
N LYS A 450 6.78 -22.84 -3.37
CA LYS A 450 7.00 -23.13 -1.95
C LYS A 450 6.41 -24.48 -1.57
N SER A 451 6.93 -25.09 -0.51
CA SER A 451 6.30 -26.23 0.14
C SER A 451 5.17 -25.74 1.06
N LEU A 452 4.15 -26.56 1.26
CA LEU A 452 3.05 -26.25 2.17
C LEU A 452 3.22 -27.01 3.50
N PRO A 453 2.86 -26.41 4.65
CA PRO A 453 2.87 -27.13 5.92
C PRO A 453 1.75 -28.18 5.94
N VAL A 454 1.98 -29.24 6.68
CA VAL A 454 1.01 -30.27 6.95
C VAL A 454 0.03 -29.80 8.02
N ILE A 455 -1.26 -30.04 7.83
CA ILE A 455 -2.29 -29.81 8.85
C ILE A 455 -2.09 -30.82 9.98
N ALA A 456 -2.14 -30.37 11.23
CA ALA A 456 -1.88 -31.21 12.39
C ALA A 456 -2.93 -32.32 12.57
N LYS A 457 -2.50 -33.50 13.01
CA LYS A 457 -3.39 -34.65 13.31
C LYS A 457 -4.39 -34.30 14.42
N LYS A 458 -3.93 -33.64 15.46
CA LYS A 458 -4.74 -33.17 16.59
C LYS A 458 -4.58 -31.64 16.71
N PRO A 459 -5.63 -30.87 16.47
CA PRO A 459 -5.62 -29.43 16.74
C PRO A 459 -5.28 -29.11 18.19
N LEU A 460 -4.76 -27.90 18.46
CA LEU A 460 -4.41 -27.48 19.81
C LEU A 460 -5.59 -27.56 20.77
N ARG A 461 -6.76 -27.12 20.34
CA ARG A 461 -8.01 -27.17 21.13
C ARG A 461 -8.39 -28.56 21.61
N ASP A 462 -8.12 -29.60 20.83
CA ASP A 462 -8.44 -30.99 21.18
C ASP A 462 -7.48 -31.59 22.21
N GLN A 463 -6.36 -30.92 22.42
CA GLN A 463 -5.32 -31.33 23.35
C GLN A 463 -5.31 -30.46 24.62
N TRP A 464 -5.97 -29.31 24.60
CA TRP A 464 -5.80 -28.23 25.58
C TRP A 464 -6.00 -28.69 27.03
N TYR A 465 -7.14 -29.28 27.36
CA TYR A 465 -7.45 -29.72 28.71
C TYR A 465 -6.49 -30.78 29.29
N ALA A 466 -5.83 -31.53 28.40
CA ALA A 466 -4.81 -32.52 28.82
C ALA A 466 -3.42 -31.87 29.01
N LEU A 467 -3.22 -30.65 28.52
CA LEU A 467 -1.92 -29.96 28.54
C LEU A 467 -1.83 -28.88 29.62
N VAL A 468 -2.95 -28.27 29.97
CA VAL A 468 -3.01 -27.16 30.96
C VAL A 468 -2.81 -27.67 32.35
N PRO A 469 -1.77 -27.25 33.07
CA PRO A 469 -1.58 -27.58 34.47
C PRO A 469 -2.53 -26.73 35.35
N LYS A 470 -2.88 -27.23 36.53
CA LYS A 470 -3.49 -26.43 37.56
C LYS A 470 -2.39 -25.65 38.29
N LEU A 471 -2.56 -24.33 38.37
CA LEU A 471 -1.65 -23.44 39.08
C LEU A 471 -2.25 -23.02 40.41
N GLU A 472 -1.39 -22.83 41.39
CA GLU A 472 -1.79 -22.31 42.72
C GLU A 472 -1.51 -20.79 42.71
N ASN A 473 -2.54 -20.00 43.03
CA ASN A 473 -2.47 -18.53 43.14
C ASN A 473 -1.76 -17.86 41.95
N PRO A 474 -2.29 -17.98 40.73
CA PRO A 474 -1.66 -17.37 39.53
C PRO A 474 -1.66 -15.85 39.66
N GLY A 475 -0.55 -15.23 39.21
CA GLY A 475 -0.38 -13.77 39.27
C GLY A 475 -1.19 -13.02 38.22
N LEU A 476 -1.38 -13.63 37.04
CA LEU A 476 -2.15 -13.09 35.91
C LEU A 476 -3.07 -14.18 35.35
N LYS A 477 -4.25 -13.78 34.88
CA LYS A 477 -5.18 -14.62 34.14
C LYS A 477 -5.31 -14.13 32.71
N ILE A 478 -4.80 -14.88 31.76
CA ILE A 478 -4.83 -14.52 30.35
C ILE A 478 -5.66 -15.51 29.53
N ALA A 479 -6.22 -15.03 28.41
CA ALA A 479 -6.85 -15.89 27.43
C ALA A 479 -5.97 -16.03 26.19
N LEU A 480 -5.88 -17.23 25.61
CA LEU A 480 -5.18 -17.48 24.34
C LEU A 480 -6.12 -17.33 23.15
N PHE A 481 -5.85 -16.37 22.27
CA PHE A 481 -6.44 -16.33 20.95
C PHE A 481 -5.56 -17.12 19.98
N ALA A 482 -5.94 -18.38 19.72
CA ALA A 482 -5.17 -19.28 18.84
C ALA A 482 -5.33 -18.96 17.36
N GLY A 483 -6.51 -18.51 16.94
CA GLY A 483 -6.83 -18.38 15.54
C GLY A 483 -6.77 -19.73 14.80
N CYS A 484 -6.79 -19.69 13.45
CA CYS A 484 -6.82 -20.93 12.65
C CYS A 484 -5.43 -21.56 12.43
N ALA A 485 -4.38 -20.74 12.30
CA ALA A 485 -3.05 -21.25 11.94
C ALA A 485 -2.37 -21.97 13.12
N MET A 486 -2.37 -21.37 14.29
CA MET A 486 -1.80 -22.01 15.50
C MET A 486 -2.61 -23.22 15.90
N ASP A 487 -3.96 -23.13 15.87
CA ASP A 487 -4.81 -24.23 16.31
C ASP A 487 -4.68 -25.49 15.42
N PHE A 488 -4.73 -25.32 14.10
CA PHE A 488 -4.82 -26.44 13.15
C PHE A 488 -3.54 -26.79 12.39
N ILE A 489 -2.57 -25.87 12.31
CA ILE A 489 -1.34 -26.09 11.53
C ILE A 489 -0.11 -26.18 12.44
N TYR A 490 0.00 -25.29 13.42
CA TYR A 490 1.15 -25.18 14.32
C TYR A 490 0.75 -25.31 15.80
N PRO A 491 0.11 -26.43 16.25
CA PRO A 491 -0.30 -26.60 17.64
C PRO A 491 0.87 -26.55 18.61
N ASP A 492 2.08 -26.86 18.16
CA ASP A 492 3.29 -26.83 18.98
C ASP A 492 3.67 -25.42 19.42
N HIS A 493 3.33 -24.35 18.66
CA HIS A 493 3.49 -22.97 19.13
C HIS A 493 2.68 -22.71 20.41
N GLY A 494 1.45 -23.22 20.49
CA GLY A 494 0.63 -23.09 21.69
C GLY A 494 1.14 -23.93 22.86
N LYS A 495 1.69 -25.11 22.58
CA LYS A 495 2.34 -25.95 23.62
C LYS A 495 3.59 -25.30 24.17
N ASP A 496 4.38 -24.67 23.32
CA ASP A 496 5.59 -23.97 23.74
C ASP A 496 5.24 -22.72 24.54
N LEU A 497 4.23 -21.95 24.14
CA LEU A 497 3.69 -20.86 24.94
C LEU A 497 3.26 -21.35 26.32
N LEU A 498 2.50 -22.44 26.38
CA LEU A 498 2.03 -23.01 27.66
C LEU A 498 3.18 -23.35 28.59
N LYS A 499 4.28 -23.95 28.07
CA LYS A 499 5.48 -24.24 28.87
C LYS A 499 6.13 -22.98 29.44
N LEU A 500 6.19 -21.90 28.64
CA LEU A 500 6.74 -20.62 29.08
C LEU A 500 5.90 -20.02 30.22
N LEU A 501 4.59 -19.94 30.02
CA LEU A 501 3.66 -19.28 30.96
C LEU A 501 3.46 -20.07 32.24
N THR A 502 3.42 -21.41 32.17
CA THR A 502 3.35 -22.27 33.36
C THR A 502 4.53 -22.03 34.30
N LYS A 503 5.76 -21.91 33.74
CA LYS A 503 6.94 -21.60 34.55
C LYS A 503 6.88 -20.22 35.21
N ALA A 504 6.10 -19.31 34.63
CA ALA A 504 5.86 -17.96 35.11
C ALA A 504 4.73 -17.86 36.13
N ASN A 505 4.08 -18.97 36.45
CA ASN A 505 2.86 -19.00 37.29
C ASN A 505 1.73 -18.10 36.70
N ILE A 506 1.63 -18.02 35.36
CA ILE A 506 0.57 -17.30 34.66
C ILE A 506 -0.49 -18.30 34.22
N GLU A 507 -1.72 -18.06 34.63
CA GLU A 507 -2.88 -18.86 34.21
C GLU A 507 -3.27 -18.50 32.77
N ILE A 508 -3.40 -19.52 31.92
CA ILE A 508 -3.82 -19.35 30.57
C ILE A 508 -5.04 -20.19 30.24
N ASP A 509 -6.11 -19.54 29.80
CA ASP A 509 -7.33 -20.18 29.32
C ASP A 509 -7.43 -20.20 27.81
N PHE A 510 -8.18 -21.16 27.30
CA PHE A 510 -8.47 -21.29 25.87
C PHE A 510 -9.99 -21.27 25.67
N PRO A 511 -10.59 -20.12 25.42
CA PRO A 511 -12.03 -20.07 25.13
C PRO A 511 -12.40 -20.95 23.95
N MET A 512 -13.03 -22.10 24.20
CA MET A 512 -13.32 -23.11 23.19
C MET A 512 -14.25 -22.62 22.08
N ASP A 513 -15.02 -21.56 22.33
CA ASP A 513 -15.95 -20.98 21.37
C ASP A 513 -15.29 -20.01 20.39
N GLN A 514 -14.00 -19.70 20.56
CA GLN A 514 -13.25 -18.89 19.60
C GLN A 514 -13.16 -19.54 18.22
N THR A 515 -13.01 -18.71 17.19
CA THR A 515 -12.83 -19.16 15.81
C THR A 515 -11.70 -18.36 15.12
N CYS A 516 -11.66 -18.35 13.79
CA CYS A 516 -10.73 -17.48 13.02
C CYS A 516 -10.93 -16.00 13.41
N CYS A 517 -9.87 -15.18 13.30
CA CYS A 517 -10.02 -13.73 13.55
C CYS A 517 -10.94 -13.00 12.55
N GLY A 518 -11.25 -13.60 11.40
CA GLY A 518 -12.08 -12.97 10.37
C GLY A 518 -11.34 -12.18 9.30
N LEU A 519 -10.02 -11.98 9.43
CA LEU A 519 -9.22 -11.26 8.42
C LEU A 519 -9.36 -11.84 7.00
N PRO A 520 -9.38 -13.17 6.77
CA PRO A 520 -9.61 -13.73 5.43
C PRO A 520 -10.96 -13.34 4.82
N ALA A 521 -12.03 -13.25 5.63
CA ALA A 521 -13.34 -12.80 5.17
C ALA A 521 -13.31 -11.30 4.79
N MET A 522 -12.66 -10.48 5.61
CA MET A 522 -12.46 -9.06 5.29
C MET A 522 -11.64 -8.87 4.01
N MET A 523 -10.58 -9.65 3.81
CA MET A 523 -9.77 -9.63 2.59
C MET A 523 -10.54 -10.04 1.34
N ALA A 524 -11.55 -10.88 1.49
CA ALA A 524 -12.48 -11.26 0.42
C ALA A 524 -13.64 -10.25 0.24
N ALA A 525 -13.66 -9.14 0.99
CA ALA A 525 -14.75 -8.16 1.03
C ALA A 525 -16.10 -8.75 1.51
N GLU A 526 -16.06 -9.81 2.33
CA GLU A 526 -17.23 -10.45 2.96
C GLU A 526 -17.51 -9.81 4.33
N GLU A 527 -17.94 -8.54 4.32
CA GLU A 527 -18.10 -7.71 5.53
C GLU A 527 -19.09 -8.32 6.54
N LYS A 528 -20.22 -8.85 6.06
CA LYS A 528 -21.23 -9.48 6.94
C LYS A 528 -20.66 -10.70 7.64
N THR A 529 -19.86 -11.49 6.95
CA THR A 529 -19.19 -12.67 7.51
C THR A 529 -18.10 -12.25 8.51
N ALA A 530 -17.30 -11.25 8.18
CA ALA A 530 -16.27 -10.72 9.09
C ALA A 530 -16.89 -10.17 10.39
N ARG A 531 -18.03 -9.47 10.28
CA ARG A 531 -18.78 -8.97 11.44
C ARG A 531 -19.32 -10.08 12.32
N GLN A 532 -19.92 -11.14 11.73
CA GLN A 532 -20.44 -12.26 12.50
C GLN A 532 -19.31 -12.97 13.27
N ILE A 533 -18.17 -13.22 12.60
CA ILE A 533 -16.99 -13.80 13.23
C ILE A 533 -16.49 -12.93 14.39
N ALA A 534 -16.50 -11.60 14.24
CA ALA A 534 -16.11 -10.68 15.30
C ALA A 534 -17.06 -10.78 16.51
N ILE A 535 -18.38 -10.84 16.28
CA ILE A 535 -19.38 -11.05 17.34
C ILE A 535 -19.11 -12.37 18.10
N ASP A 536 -18.92 -13.46 17.34
CA ASP A 536 -18.69 -14.79 17.92
C ASP A 536 -17.43 -14.80 18.82
N ASN A 537 -16.33 -14.17 18.33
CA ASN A 537 -15.10 -14.08 19.13
C ASN A 537 -15.26 -13.18 20.35
N ILE A 538 -15.84 -11.98 20.23
CA ILE A 538 -16.06 -11.10 21.39
C ILE A 538 -16.86 -11.84 22.45
N ASN A 539 -17.94 -12.53 22.09
CA ASN A 539 -18.76 -13.31 23.01
C ASN A 539 -17.97 -14.47 23.64
N ALA A 540 -17.09 -15.12 22.90
CA ALA A 540 -16.27 -16.22 23.42
C ALA A 540 -15.32 -15.75 24.54
N PHE A 541 -14.76 -14.54 24.39
CA PHE A 541 -13.80 -13.96 25.33
C PHE A 541 -14.44 -13.06 26.42
N SER A 542 -15.76 -12.84 26.37
CA SER A 542 -16.50 -12.08 27.41
C SER A 542 -17.07 -12.95 28.51
N LYS A 543 -16.85 -14.27 28.48
CA LYS A 543 -17.38 -15.22 29.46
C LYS A 543 -16.62 -15.18 30.80
N ASP A 544 -15.42 -14.65 30.76
CA ASP A 544 -14.54 -14.57 31.91
C ASP A 544 -13.79 -13.23 31.94
N ASP A 545 -13.25 -12.84 33.08
CA ASP A 545 -12.46 -11.61 33.18
C ASP A 545 -10.97 -11.93 33.03
N TYR A 546 -10.43 -11.64 31.88
CA TYR A 546 -9.02 -11.81 31.55
C TYR A 546 -8.29 -10.48 31.64
N ASP A 547 -7.06 -10.49 32.18
CA ASP A 547 -6.18 -9.32 32.12
C ASP A 547 -5.77 -8.99 30.69
N TYR A 548 -5.40 -10.03 29.92
CA TYR A 548 -5.02 -9.90 28.51
C TYR A 548 -5.56 -11.04 27.66
N ILE A 549 -5.72 -10.76 26.38
CA ILE A 549 -5.99 -11.74 25.32
C ILE A 549 -4.73 -11.83 24.46
N LEU A 550 -3.93 -12.87 24.70
CA LEU A 550 -2.63 -13.07 24.04
C LEU A 550 -2.79 -13.82 22.71
N THR A 551 -2.09 -13.39 21.69
CA THR A 551 -2.02 -14.12 20.43
C THR A 551 -0.60 -14.18 19.87
N LEU A 552 -0.21 -15.34 19.31
CA LEU A 552 1.07 -15.55 18.62
C LEU A 552 1.01 -15.17 17.14
N CYS A 553 -0.08 -14.57 16.68
CA CYS A 553 -0.27 -14.24 15.28
C CYS A 553 -0.39 -12.73 15.10
N ALA A 554 0.69 -12.09 14.61
CA ALA A 554 0.70 -10.65 14.33
C ALA A 554 -0.49 -10.17 13.47
N SER A 555 -0.92 -10.99 12.51
CA SER A 555 -2.08 -10.66 11.65
C SER A 555 -3.39 -10.73 12.41
N CYS A 556 -3.54 -11.66 13.36
CA CYS A 556 -4.70 -11.72 14.23
C CYS A 556 -4.68 -10.54 15.22
N ALA A 557 -3.57 -10.28 15.90
CA ALA A 557 -3.44 -9.18 16.85
C ALA A 557 -3.85 -7.84 16.20
N SER A 558 -3.22 -7.47 15.09
CA SER A 558 -3.53 -6.22 14.37
C SER A 558 -5.01 -6.15 13.92
N HIS A 559 -5.60 -7.28 13.51
CA HIS A 559 -6.99 -7.30 13.07
C HIS A 559 -7.98 -7.14 14.23
N LEU A 560 -7.75 -7.85 15.35
CA LEU A 560 -8.57 -7.79 16.54
C LEU A 560 -8.51 -6.39 17.20
N THR A 561 -7.32 -5.78 17.25
CA THR A 561 -7.10 -4.47 17.87
C THR A 561 -7.73 -3.33 17.06
N HIS A 562 -7.53 -3.31 15.74
CA HIS A 562 -7.87 -2.12 14.94
C HIS A 562 -9.09 -2.29 14.04
N ASN A 563 -9.32 -3.48 13.49
CA ASN A 563 -10.36 -3.63 12.48
C ASN A 563 -11.71 -4.02 13.09
N TYR A 564 -11.75 -4.64 14.26
CA TYR A 564 -13.01 -4.93 14.93
C TYR A 564 -13.77 -3.64 15.23
N GLU A 565 -13.12 -2.63 15.81
CA GLU A 565 -13.76 -1.32 16.04
C GLU A 565 -14.29 -0.69 14.74
N LYS A 566 -13.52 -0.75 13.64
CA LYS A 566 -13.93 -0.20 12.34
C LYS A 566 -15.17 -0.90 11.78
N ILE A 567 -15.21 -2.25 11.84
CA ILE A 567 -16.34 -3.06 11.37
C ILE A 567 -17.66 -2.62 12.06
N PHE A 568 -17.60 -2.29 13.35
CA PHE A 568 -18.82 -1.93 14.11
C PHE A 568 -19.16 -0.44 14.01
N LYS A 569 -18.18 0.47 13.96
CA LYS A 569 -18.43 1.91 13.72
C LYS A 569 -19.18 2.16 12.43
N GLU A 570 -18.87 1.43 11.38
CA GLU A 570 -19.49 1.60 10.06
C GLU A 570 -20.91 1.01 9.97
N THR A 571 -21.26 0.07 10.81
CA THR A 571 -22.54 -0.65 10.73
C THR A 571 -23.56 -0.23 11.80
N GLY A 572 -23.20 0.71 12.69
CA GLY A 572 -24.05 1.17 13.80
C GLY A 572 -24.36 0.10 14.84
N THR A 573 -24.29 0.48 16.09
CA THR A 573 -24.75 -0.20 17.32
C THR A 573 -24.43 -1.67 17.55
N THR A 574 -23.79 -1.92 18.70
CA THR A 574 -23.85 -3.21 19.37
C THR A 574 -23.86 -2.97 20.88
N SER A 575 -24.55 -3.83 21.61
CA SER A 575 -24.44 -3.97 23.07
C SER A 575 -23.11 -4.57 23.52
N LEU A 576 -22.19 -4.86 22.57
CA LEU A 576 -20.91 -5.51 22.83
C LEU A 576 -19.84 -4.49 23.24
N ASN A 577 -19.04 -4.84 24.25
CA ASN A 577 -17.89 -4.05 24.66
C ASN A 577 -16.68 -4.28 23.73
N ILE A 578 -16.75 -3.72 22.51
CA ILE A 578 -15.72 -3.90 21.47
C ILE A 578 -14.41 -3.23 21.89
N THR A 579 -14.48 -2.03 22.42
CA THR A 579 -13.29 -1.26 22.84
C THR A 579 -12.61 -1.95 24.02
N GLY A 580 -13.36 -2.49 24.99
CA GLY A 580 -12.80 -3.27 26.09
C GLY A 580 -12.10 -4.55 25.60
N PHE A 581 -12.73 -5.27 24.66
CA PHE A 581 -12.11 -6.44 24.03
C PHE A 581 -10.82 -6.07 23.31
N SER A 582 -10.85 -5.05 22.42
CA SER A 582 -9.69 -4.65 21.61
C SER A 582 -8.51 -4.17 22.47
N LYS A 583 -8.76 -3.50 23.60
CA LYS A 583 -7.71 -3.03 24.54
C LYS A 583 -7.01 -4.16 25.28
N LYS A 584 -7.68 -5.31 25.49
CA LYS A 584 -7.09 -6.49 26.13
C LYS A 584 -6.18 -7.31 25.19
N ILE A 585 -6.23 -7.05 23.87
CA ILE A 585 -5.40 -7.78 22.90
C ILE A 585 -3.93 -7.40 23.06
N ILE A 586 -3.08 -8.40 23.19
CA ILE A 586 -1.62 -8.23 23.22
C ILE A 586 -0.94 -9.28 22.32
N ASP A 587 0.07 -8.86 21.57
CA ASP A 587 0.92 -9.77 20.83
C ASP A 587 1.99 -10.40 21.72
N PHE A 588 2.61 -11.47 21.23
CA PHE A 588 3.57 -12.24 22.01
C PHE A 588 4.83 -11.45 22.39
N SER A 589 5.38 -10.67 21.46
CA SER A 589 6.60 -9.91 21.73
C SER A 589 6.39 -8.80 22.74
N SER A 590 5.30 -8.04 22.62
CA SER A 590 4.91 -7.02 23.61
C SER A 590 4.61 -7.63 24.98
N PHE A 591 3.98 -8.82 25.00
CA PHE A 591 3.71 -9.53 26.25
C PHE A 591 5.01 -9.95 26.93
N MET A 592 5.92 -10.58 26.18
CA MET A 592 7.21 -11.04 26.72
C MET A 592 8.09 -9.88 27.18
N ASP A 593 8.17 -8.79 26.42
CA ASP A 593 8.97 -7.62 26.81
C ASP A 593 8.42 -6.96 28.09
N LYS A 594 7.11 -6.95 28.27
CA LYS A 594 6.44 -6.36 29.43
C LYS A 594 6.58 -7.19 30.71
N PHE A 595 6.45 -8.51 30.62
CA PHE A 595 6.31 -9.39 31.79
C PHE A 595 7.48 -10.34 32.01
N TYR A 596 8.44 -10.36 31.07
CA TYR A 596 9.51 -11.34 31.12
C TYR A 596 10.89 -10.72 31.34
N THR A 597 11.60 -11.19 32.38
CA THR A 597 12.96 -10.76 32.66
C THR A 597 13.94 -11.92 32.45
N PHE A 598 14.92 -11.70 31.59
CA PHE A 598 16.02 -12.63 31.35
C PHE A 598 17.02 -12.59 32.51
N SER A 599 17.56 -13.75 32.89
CA SER A 599 18.65 -13.81 33.85
C SER A 599 19.87 -13.03 33.32
N GLN A 600 20.53 -12.28 34.21
CA GLN A 600 21.77 -11.53 33.85
C GLN A 600 22.94 -12.45 33.43
N ASN A 601 22.88 -13.76 33.72
CA ASN A 601 23.88 -14.77 33.40
C ASN A 601 23.52 -15.62 32.16
N THR A 602 22.76 -15.06 31.18
CA THR A 602 22.44 -15.80 29.95
C THR A 602 23.75 -16.08 29.19
N LYS A 603 24.08 -17.35 29.02
CA LYS A 603 25.29 -17.76 28.24
C LYS A 603 25.09 -17.36 26.77
N SER A 604 26.14 -16.81 26.18
CA SER A 604 26.17 -16.54 24.74
C SER A 604 26.04 -17.85 23.96
N ILE A 605 25.17 -17.84 22.97
CA ILE A 605 24.87 -18.97 22.09
C ILE A 605 25.50 -18.67 20.74
N ASP A 606 26.41 -19.55 20.29
CA ASP A 606 27.08 -19.40 18.99
C ASP A 606 26.12 -19.77 17.84
N LYS A 607 25.05 -18.99 17.70
CA LYS A 607 24.11 -19.06 16.57
C LYS A 607 23.66 -17.67 16.12
N LYS A 608 23.70 -17.47 14.83
CA LYS A 608 23.27 -16.23 14.17
C LYS A 608 21.80 -16.29 13.83
N ILE A 609 21.03 -15.32 14.34
CA ILE A 609 19.59 -15.23 14.13
C ILE A 609 19.28 -14.03 13.24
N ALA A 610 18.65 -14.27 12.09
CA ALA A 610 17.96 -13.21 11.36
C ALA A 610 16.51 -13.13 11.82
N TYR A 611 15.94 -11.93 11.74
CA TYR A 611 14.54 -11.70 12.05
C TYR A 611 13.79 -11.24 10.79
N HIS A 612 12.57 -11.74 10.59
CA HIS A 612 11.62 -11.18 9.63
C HIS A 612 10.50 -10.46 10.38
N ALA A 613 10.46 -9.14 10.28
CA ALA A 613 9.42 -8.33 10.91
C ALA A 613 8.07 -8.50 10.18
N PRO A 614 7.06 -9.15 10.79
CA PRO A 614 5.74 -9.28 10.16
C PRO A 614 5.10 -7.91 9.96
N CYS A 615 4.61 -7.64 8.77
CA CYS A 615 4.07 -6.33 8.42
C CYS A 615 2.89 -5.89 9.32
N HIS A 616 2.08 -6.82 9.81
CA HIS A 616 1.00 -6.51 10.76
C HIS A 616 1.49 -6.29 12.19
N LEU A 617 2.68 -6.76 12.54
CA LEU A 617 3.33 -6.44 13.82
C LEU A 617 3.94 -5.04 13.77
N CYS A 618 4.93 -4.86 12.90
CA CYS A 618 5.69 -3.60 12.85
C CYS A 618 4.83 -2.40 12.38
N ARG A 619 4.01 -2.55 11.32
CA ARG A 619 3.17 -1.45 10.78
C ARG A 619 1.77 -1.42 11.35
N GLY A 620 1.24 -2.58 11.74
CA GLY A 620 -0.10 -2.69 12.30
C GLY A 620 -0.15 -2.29 13.76
N LEU A 621 0.78 -2.77 14.58
CA LEU A 621 0.81 -2.58 16.02
C LEU A 621 1.91 -1.65 16.53
N GLY A 622 2.89 -1.29 15.67
CA GLY A 622 4.02 -0.46 16.07
C GLY A 622 5.11 -1.19 16.87
N VAL A 623 5.04 -2.52 16.94
CA VAL A 623 6.01 -3.37 17.66
C VAL A 623 7.22 -3.61 16.74
N ILE A 624 8.34 -3.00 17.09
CA ILE A 624 9.53 -2.95 16.22
C ILE A 624 10.75 -3.55 16.93
N ASP A 625 11.12 -3.03 18.09
CA ASP A 625 12.38 -3.35 18.77
C ASP A 625 12.26 -4.57 19.70
N GLU A 626 11.07 -4.83 20.24
CA GLU A 626 10.81 -5.87 21.24
C GLU A 626 11.27 -7.26 20.77
N PRO A 627 10.94 -7.74 19.53
CA PRO A 627 11.38 -9.06 19.08
C PRO A 627 12.90 -9.19 18.98
N ARG A 628 13.59 -8.11 18.52
CA ARG A 628 15.05 -8.08 18.39
C ARG A 628 15.72 -8.09 19.75
N THR A 629 15.19 -7.29 20.68
CA THR A 629 15.63 -7.24 22.07
C THR A 629 15.49 -8.61 22.74
N LEU A 630 14.36 -9.30 22.53
CA LEU A 630 14.11 -10.64 23.09
C LEU A 630 15.11 -11.67 22.54
N ILE A 631 15.43 -11.63 21.23
CA ILE A 631 16.44 -12.50 20.62
C ILE A 631 17.81 -12.27 21.26
N GLN A 632 18.22 -11.01 21.43
CA GLN A 632 19.51 -10.66 22.03
C GLN A 632 19.57 -11.01 23.51
N LYS A 633 18.54 -10.70 24.29
CA LYS A 633 18.42 -11.05 25.72
C LYS A 633 18.41 -12.57 25.94
N ALA A 634 17.95 -13.36 24.98
CA ALA A 634 18.02 -14.82 25.01
C ALA A 634 19.42 -15.38 24.70
N GLY A 635 20.44 -14.53 24.51
CA GLY A 635 21.82 -14.91 24.32
C GLY A 635 22.25 -15.18 22.87
N TYR A 636 21.39 -14.92 21.89
CA TYR A 636 21.69 -15.14 20.48
C TYR A 636 22.33 -13.92 19.81
N THR A 637 23.13 -14.15 18.78
CA THR A 637 23.69 -13.09 17.93
C THR A 637 22.66 -12.71 16.86
N TYR A 638 22.05 -11.51 17.01
CA TYR A 638 21.16 -10.96 15.99
C TYR A 638 21.97 -10.44 14.80
N VAL A 639 21.61 -10.88 13.58
CA VAL A 639 22.18 -10.40 12.32
C VAL A 639 21.09 -9.82 11.44
N PRO A 640 21.10 -8.49 11.19
CA PRO A 640 20.07 -7.86 10.38
C PRO A 640 20.13 -8.32 8.92
N SER A 641 18.99 -8.55 8.30
CA SER A 641 18.87 -8.83 6.87
C SER A 641 18.37 -7.61 6.09
N LYS A 642 18.79 -7.48 4.84
CA LYS A 642 18.29 -6.41 3.96
C LYS A 642 16.77 -6.53 3.80
N ASP A 643 16.06 -5.39 3.84
CA ASP A 643 14.60 -5.32 3.68
C ASP A 643 13.83 -6.20 4.70
N GLU A 644 14.30 -6.24 5.94
CA GLU A 644 13.76 -7.09 7.02
C GLU A 644 12.25 -6.87 7.25
N ASP A 645 11.78 -5.64 7.16
CA ASP A 645 10.39 -5.22 7.33
C ASP A 645 9.54 -5.36 6.06
N VAL A 646 10.13 -5.67 4.89
CA VAL A 646 9.38 -5.87 3.66
C VAL A 646 8.61 -7.19 3.70
N CYS A 647 7.34 -7.14 3.31
CA CYS A 647 6.42 -8.28 3.32
C CYS A 647 7.02 -9.56 2.70
N CYS A 648 6.77 -10.71 3.32
CA CYS A 648 7.21 -12.03 2.82
C CYS A 648 6.44 -12.51 1.58
N GLY A 649 5.38 -11.80 1.17
CA GLY A 649 4.57 -12.19 0.01
C GLY A 649 3.43 -13.15 0.31
N PHE A 650 3.13 -13.47 1.57
CA PHE A 650 2.04 -14.39 1.92
C PHE A 650 0.65 -13.78 1.69
N GLY A 651 0.29 -12.73 2.44
CA GLY A 651 -1.00 -12.05 2.35
C GLY A 651 -2.23 -12.98 2.46
N GLY A 652 -2.12 -14.11 3.17
CA GLY A 652 -3.18 -15.09 3.29
C GLY A 652 -3.61 -15.66 1.93
N SER A 653 -4.87 -15.44 1.55
CA SER A 653 -5.40 -15.88 0.24
C SER A 653 -4.70 -15.23 -0.97
N TYR A 654 -4.01 -14.10 -0.79
CA TYR A 654 -3.28 -13.42 -1.87
C TYR A 654 -2.25 -14.35 -2.53
N SER A 655 -1.50 -15.13 -1.76
CA SER A 655 -0.52 -16.09 -2.30
C SER A 655 -1.14 -17.20 -3.14
N ILE A 656 -2.46 -17.41 -3.02
CA ILE A 656 -3.24 -18.33 -3.84
C ILE A 656 -3.80 -17.63 -5.06
N ASP A 657 -4.30 -16.40 -4.90
CA ASP A 657 -4.92 -15.63 -5.98
C ASP A 657 -3.89 -15.08 -6.98
N PHE A 658 -2.70 -14.68 -6.48
CA PHE A 658 -1.60 -14.11 -7.26
C PHE A 658 -0.27 -14.82 -6.96
N PRO A 659 -0.17 -16.14 -7.23
CA PRO A 659 1.03 -16.92 -6.92
C PRO A 659 2.27 -16.41 -7.68
N GLU A 660 2.09 -15.91 -8.89
CA GLU A 660 3.13 -15.33 -9.72
C GLU A 660 3.82 -14.11 -9.08
N ILE A 661 3.07 -13.22 -8.42
CA ILE A 661 3.64 -12.06 -7.70
C ILE A 661 4.19 -12.49 -6.36
N SER A 662 3.44 -13.31 -5.61
CA SER A 662 3.85 -13.85 -4.31
C SER A 662 5.21 -14.55 -4.39
N SER A 663 5.44 -15.36 -5.44
CA SER A 663 6.71 -16.07 -5.66
C SER A 663 7.89 -15.11 -5.87
N GLN A 664 7.69 -14.01 -6.60
CA GLN A 664 8.76 -13.02 -6.84
C GLN A 664 9.09 -12.21 -5.58
N ILE A 665 8.08 -11.89 -4.77
CA ILE A 665 8.29 -11.22 -3.48
C ILE A 665 9.05 -12.16 -2.54
N LEU A 666 8.61 -13.41 -2.42
CA LEU A 666 9.26 -14.43 -1.59
C LEU A 666 10.69 -14.66 -2.04
N LYS A 667 10.95 -14.83 -3.34
CA LYS A 667 12.30 -15.05 -3.88
C LYS A 667 13.26 -13.97 -3.40
N LYS A 668 12.92 -12.68 -3.61
CA LYS A 668 13.76 -11.55 -3.18
C LYS A 668 14.00 -11.56 -1.67
N LYS A 669 12.95 -11.89 -0.89
CA LYS A 669 13.04 -11.98 0.57
C LYS A 669 14.04 -13.05 1.03
N LEU A 670 13.95 -14.24 0.45
CA LEU A 670 14.87 -15.35 0.77
C LEU A 670 16.31 -15.01 0.35
N ASP A 671 16.51 -14.42 -0.84
CA ASP A 671 17.82 -13.98 -1.32
C ASP A 671 18.46 -12.98 -0.33
N ASN A 672 17.70 -12.01 0.17
CA ASN A 672 18.18 -11.03 1.14
C ASN A 672 18.56 -11.67 2.50
N ILE A 673 17.79 -12.67 2.96
CA ILE A 673 18.07 -13.37 4.22
C ILE A 673 19.33 -14.25 4.07
N GLU A 674 19.44 -14.99 2.97
CA GLU A 674 20.63 -15.84 2.70
C GLU A 674 21.92 -15.03 2.64
N MET A 675 21.88 -13.77 2.18
CA MET A 675 23.05 -12.87 2.17
C MET A 675 23.58 -12.54 3.57
N SER A 676 22.73 -12.52 4.60
CA SER A 676 23.16 -12.30 5.99
C SER A 676 23.69 -13.57 6.69
N LYS A 677 23.61 -14.73 6.01
CA LYS A 677 24.09 -16.03 6.46
C LYS A 677 23.68 -16.39 7.91
N PRO A 678 22.38 -16.39 8.23
CA PRO A 678 21.93 -16.79 9.55
C PRO A 678 21.83 -18.31 9.64
N ASP A 679 21.92 -18.83 10.86
CA ASP A 679 21.61 -20.24 11.16
C ASP A 679 20.10 -20.43 11.27
N ILE A 680 19.40 -19.44 11.85
CA ILE A 680 17.97 -19.49 12.11
C ILE A 680 17.32 -18.17 11.66
N LEU A 681 16.14 -18.27 11.04
CA LEU A 681 15.25 -17.15 10.77
C LEU A 681 14.08 -17.20 11.74
N VAL A 682 13.81 -16.08 12.42
CA VAL A 682 12.71 -15.97 13.39
C VAL A 682 11.66 -14.99 12.91
N THR A 683 10.39 -15.22 13.26
CA THR A 683 9.28 -14.30 12.99
C THR A 683 8.11 -14.53 13.94
N ASP A 684 7.24 -13.51 14.17
CA ASP A 684 6.10 -13.53 15.10
C ASP A 684 4.75 -13.74 14.42
N CYS A 685 4.73 -14.43 13.30
CA CYS A 685 3.48 -14.69 12.59
C CYS A 685 3.47 -16.08 11.95
N PRO A 686 2.54 -16.97 12.32
CA PRO A 686 2.42 -18.29 11.72
C PRO A 686 2.26 -18.27 10.20
N GLY A 687 1.63 -17.23 9.64
CA GLY A 687 1.53 -17.02 8.19
C GLY A 687 2.89 -16.73 7.54
N CYS A 688 3.74 -15.93 8.20
CA CYS A 688 5.11 -15.68 7.75
C CYS A 688 5.98 -16.94 7.90
N VAL A 689 5.84 -17.67 9.02
CA VAL A 689 6.50 -18.98 9.18
C VAL A 689 6.16 -19.89 8.01
N MET A 690 4.88 -20.02 7.68
CA MET A 690 4.39 -20.86 6.56
C MET A 690 5.03 -20.47 5.22
N GLN A 691 5.09 -19.19 4.93
CA GLN A 691 5.63 -18.67 3.67
C GLN A 691 7.15 -18.87 3.56
N LEU A 692 7.87 -18.47 4.59
CA LEU A 692 9.34 -18.49 4.61
C LEU A 692 9.88 -19.91 4.74
N LYS A 693 9.35 -20.70 5.69
CA LYS A 693 9.71 -22.12 5.87
C LYS A 693 9.45 -22.92 4.59
N GLY A 694 8.27 -22.71 3.96
CA GLY A 694 7.95 -23.34 2.68
C GLY A 694 8.89 -22.94 1.55
N GLY A 695 9.35 -21.68 1.52
CA GLY A 695 10.32 -21.18 0.55
C GLY A 695 11.71 -21.78 0.74
N PHE A 696 12.24 -21.78 1.96
CA PHE A 696 13.55 -22.38 2.28
C PHE A 696 13.56 -23.91 2.12
N ASP A 697 12.47 -24.59 2.53
CA ASP A 697 12.33 -26.03 2.28
C ASP A 697 12.39 -26.35 0.77
N ARG A 698 11.79 -25.53 -0.07
CA ARG A 698 11.82 -25.70 -1.53
C ARG A 698 13.20 -25.47 -2.13
N ARG A 699 14.01 -24.60 -1.51
CA ARG A 699 15.41 -24.34 -1.90
C ARG A 699 16.39 -25.35 -1.32
N HIS A 700 15.95 -26.29 -0.47
CA HIS A 700 16.83 -27.19 0.29
C HIS A 700 17.88 -26.42 1.15
N SER A 701 17.48 -25.27 1.65
CA SER A 701 18.34 -24.44 2.51
C SER A 701 18.48 -25.06 3.91
N HIS A 702 19.63 -24.83 4.53
CA HIS A 702 19.92 -25.24 5.91
C HIS A 702 19.31 -24.28 6.97
N ILE A 703 18.83 -23.10 6.55
CA ILE A 703 18.28 -22.09 7.47
C ILE A 703 16.99 -22.62 8.10
N GLU A 704 17.00 -22.81 9.42
CA GLU A 704 15.83 -23.19 10.19
C GLU A 704 14.87 -21.98 10.32
N VAL A 705 13.57 -22.17 10.09
CA VAL A 705 12.57 -21.09 10.26
C VAL A 705 11.70 -21.40 11.47
N LEU A 706 11.71 -20.52 12.46
CA LEU A 706 11.01 -20.67 13.73
C LEU A 706 10.07 -19.48 14.01
N HIS A 707 9.03 -19.74 14.77
CA HIS A 707 8.32 -18.69 15.49
C HIS A 707 9.13 -18.26 16.72
N LEU A 708 9.03 -16.99 17.14
CA LEU A 708 9.78 -16.48 18.31
C LEU A 708 9.52 -17.32 19.56
N VAL A 709 8.28 -17.80 19.77
CA VAL A 709 7.95 -18.67 20.90
C VAL A 709 8.75 -19.98 20.90
N GLU A 710 8.99 -20.57 19.72
CA GLU A 710 9.80 -21.80 19.59
C GLU A 710 11.28 -21.53 19.96
N LEU A 711 11.81 -20.39 19.51
CA LEU A 711 13.20 -19.99 19.84
C LEU A 711 13.35 -19.83 21.34
N LEU A 712 12.49 -19.04 21.98
CA LEU A 712 12.56 -18.79 23.42
C LEU A 712 12.37 -20.07 24.23
N THR A 713 11.48 -20.98 23.83
CA THR A 713 11.24 -22.25 24.52
C THR A 713 12.45 -23.21 24.43
N LYS A 714 13.23 -23.18 23.33
CA LYS A 714 14.46 -23.97 23.23
C LYS A 714 15.47 -23.58 24.32
N GLU A 715 15.58 -22.28 24.62
CA GLU A 715 16.48 -21.77 25.68
C GLU A 715 16.00 -22.11 27.08
N PHE A 716 14.70 -22.09 27.32
CA PHE A 716 14.13 -22.48 28.62
C PHE A 716 14.44 -23.94 29.00
N LYS A 717 14.67 -24.82 28.03
CA LYS A 717 15.07 -26.19 28.31
C LYS A 717 16.53 -26.27 28.82
N ASN A 718 17.35 -25.32 28.43
CA ASN A 718 18.78 -25.31 28.69
C ASN A 718 19.17 -24.49 29.94
N ASN A 719 18.35 -23.49 30.33
CA ASN A 719 18.63 -22.59 31.45
C ASN A 719 17.52 -22.67 32.51
N ARG A 720 17.88 -23.19 33.75
CA ARG A 720 16.92 -23.38 34.85
C ARG A 720 16.55 -22.11 35.65
N HIS A 721 17.11 -20.95 35.33
CA HIS A 721 16.94 -19.72 36.12
C HIS A 721 16.32 -18.60 35.28
N LEU A 722 15.03 -18.57 35.27
CA LEU A 722 14.26 -17.51 34.63
C LEU A 722 13.21 -16.98 35.60
N LEU A 723 13.27 -15.69 35.89
CA LEU A 723 12.38 -15.01 36.82
C LEU A 723 11.31 -14.24 36.03
N PHE A 724 10.08 -14.33 36.50
CA PHE A 724 8.98 -13.45 36.12
C PHE A 724 8.73 -12.50 37.28
N TYR A 725 8.45 -11.25 37.02
CA TYR A 725 7.98 -10.24 37.97
C TYR A 725 6.52 -9.91 37.69
#